data_e96384001e1776037cf5d505bf1f46d5
#
_entry.id   e96384001e1776037cf5d505bf1f46d5
#
_cell.length_a   1.000
_cell.length_b   1.000
_cell.length_c   1.000
_cell.angle_alpha   90.00
_cell.angle_beta   90.00
_cell.angle_gamma   90.00
#
_symmetry.space_group_name_H-M   'P 1'
#
loop_
_entity.id
_entity.type
_entity.pdbx_description
1 polymer ?
#
loop_
_entity_poly.entity_id
_entity_poly.type
_entity_poly.pdbx_seq_one_letter_code
_entity_poly.pdbx_strand_id
1 'polypeptide(L)'
;MDYNFKEIESKWQAYWAANSTFKAEIDPSKPKYYVLDMFPYPSGAGLHVGHPLGYIASDIFSRYKRLRGFNVLHPMGYDAFGLPAEQYAIQTGQHPAVTTEKNIARYREQMDRIGFSYDWSREVRTCDPGYYKWTQWAFLKMFDSWYDNILNKARPIDELIAAFAEGGSSVVNAACGDVKPFSSEEWNSFDEKKKAEILMQYRIAYQGETSVNWCPALGTVLANDEVKDGYSERGGHPVEQKKMTQWQLRVSAYAGRLLEDLEGLDWTDSLKDMQRNWIGRSQGAEMVFKVANGDQEYDMTIFTTRADTVFGVTFMVLAPESEWVEKLTSPEQKEAVEEYLAMAKKKTERERMTETRKVTGVFSGSYATNPLTGDKVPVWISEYVLAGYGTGAIMAVPAHDSRDYAFARHFNLPVIPLIEGCDVSESSFDAKEGIMCNSGFLNGKTVKEAIPAAIDYVEEHGIGRRKINYRLRDAIFSRQRYWGEPFPMYFKDGVATPMPFENLPLELPEIDGYKPTESGEPPLGRAKDWTYEGYPIELSTMPGFAGSSAYYLRYMDPHNDNALVSTEADEYWRDVDLYIGGTEHATGHLIYSRFWNKFLFDLGYVCENEPFRKLVNQGMIQGRSNFVYRIVNTNTFVSLGLKDQYETTEIHVDVNIVRNDRLDTEAFKAWRPDFADAEFILEDGEYICGWAIEKMSKSMFNVVNPDMICDTYGADTLRLYEIFLGPLEQSKPWDTKGIDGVNRFLRKVWRMFYDRDGFIVTDEKATPEELKALHKLIGKVQADIESFSFNTAVSAFMIAVNELNDLKCNKREILEPLIILLAPFTPHIAEELWQALGHQESITYASFPEYVEAYTIENTCTYAVSFNGKTRFTVDLPLDMSREDVDAHVRGLEQTSKYVAGGNIVKVIVVPGKIVNIVVK
;
A
#
# COMPACT_ATOMS: atom_id res chain seq x y z
N MET A 1 -19.54 42.17 3.75
CA MET A 1 -19.89 40.95 4.52
C MET A 1 -18.66 40.10 4.71
N ASP A 2 -18.35 39.68 5.93
CA ASP A 2 -17.16 38.90 6.21
C ASP A 2 -17.35 37.42 5.91
N TYR A 3 -16.28 36.75 5.50
CA TYR A 3 -16.25 35.31 5.27
C TYR A 3 -16.31 34.54 6.60
N ASN A 4 -17.49 34.04 6.95
CA ASN A 4 -17.72 33.24 8.14
C ASN A 4 -17.76 31.74 7.79
N PHE A 5 -16.57 31.13 7.70
CA PHE A 5 -16.46 29.73 7.30
C PHE A 5 -17.22 28.77 8.24
N LYS A 6 -17.29 29.07 9.55
CA LYS A 6 -17.97 28.19 10.52
C LYS A 6 -19.46 28.03 10.22
N GLU A 7 -20.14 29.11 9.94
CA GLU A 7 -21.57 29.08 9.58
C GLU A 7 -21.77 28.43 8.21
N ILE A 8 -20.95 28.77 7.24
CA ILE A 8 -21.02 28.26 5.87
C ILE A 8 -20.81 26.74 5.86
N GLU A 9 -19.76 26.26 6.49
CA GLU A 9 -19.44 24.83 6.54
C GLU A 9 -20.54 24.02 7.24
N SER A 10 -21.00 24.46 8.40
CA SER A 10 -22.08 23.80 9.15
C SER A 10 -23.38 23.75 8.34
N LYS A 11 -23.72 24.84 7.65
CA LYS A 11 -24.90 24.92 6.78
C LYS A 11 -24.88 23.87 5.68
N TRP A 12 -23.78 23.80 4.95
CA TRP A 12 -23.68 22.93 3.78
C TRP A 12 -23.47 21.46 4.13
N GLN A 13 -22.76 21.14 5.20
CA GLN A 13 -22.69 19.77 5.75
C GLN A 13 -24.08 19.26 6.13
N ALA A 14 -24.88 20.09 6.81
CA ALA A 14 -26.27 19.75 7.14
C ALA A 14 -27.15 19.59 5.88
N TYR A 15 -26.98 20.47 4.89
CA TYR A 15 -27.70 20.37 3.61
C TYR A 15 -27.38 19.05 2.87
N TRP A 16 -26.13 18.69 2.70
CA TRP A 16 -25.73 17.46 2.02
C TRP A 16 -26.26 16.22 2.72
N ALA A 17 -26.19 16.19 4.05
CA ALA A 17 -26.72 15.10 4.85
C ALA A 17 -28.26 14.96 4.70
N ALA A 18 -28.98 16.06 4.82
CA ALA A 18 -30.44 16.07 4.74
C ALA A 18 -30.97 15.68 3.35
N ASN A 19 -30.25 16.03 2.29
CA ASN A 19 -30.66 15.76 0.91
C ASN A 19 -30.02 14.49 0.32
N SER A 20 -29.16 13.79 1.07
CA SER A 20 -28.41 12.64 0.55
C SER A 20 -27.74 12.96 -0.80
N THR A 21 -27.10 14.13 -0.88
CA THR A 21 -26.63 14.75 -2.13
C THR A 21 -25.69 13.85 -2.94
N PHE A 22 -24.92 13.01 -2.26
CA PHE A 22 -23.92 12.15 -2.89
C PHE A 22 -24.34 10.69 -3.01
N LYS A 23 -25.63 10.39 -2.76
CA LYS A 23 -26.14 9.04 -2.92
C LYS A 23 -26.04 8.60 -4.39
N ALA A 24 -25.43 7.44 -4.62
CA ALA A 24 -25.33 6.85 -5.93
C ALA A 24 -26.28 5.65 -6.08
N GLU A 25 -27.00 5.61 -7.20
CA GLU A 25 -27.84 4.48 -7.58
C GLU A 25 -27.50 4.06 -9.01
N ILE A 26 -27.92 2.86 -9.40
CA ILE A 26 -27.71 2.39 -10.77
C ILE A 26 -28.50 3.31 -11.71
N ASP A 27 -27.80 3.94 -12.66
CA ASP A 27 -28.39 4.83 -13.66
C ASP A 27 -27.74 4.53 -15.04
N PRO A 28 -28.36 3.65 -15.84
CA PRO A 28 -27.83 3.29 -17.17
C PRO A 28 -27.76 4.45 -18.17
N SER A 29 -28.41 5.57 -17.89
CA SER A 29 -28.38 6.77 -18.74
C SER A 29 -27.08 7.55 -18.63
N LYS A 30 -26.27 7.29 -17.59
CA LYS A 30 -25.01 7.96 -17.32
C LYS A 30 -23.83 6.98 -17.30
N PRO A 31 -22.67 7.39 -17.78
CA PRO A 31 -21.45 6.59 -17.58
C PRO A 31 -21.12 6.50 -16.08
N LYS A 32 -20.77 5.31 -15.62
CA LYS A 32 -20.39 5.10 -14.23
C LYS A 32 -18.95 5.56 -13.98
N TYR A 33 -18.68 5.97 -12.77
CA TYR A 33 -17.32 6.14 -12.28
C TYR A 33 -17.21 5.74 -10.81
N TYR A 34 -16.43 4.72 -10.52
CA TYR A 34 -16.25 4.19 -9.18
C TYR A 34 -14.91 4.65 -8.60
N VAL A 35 -14.97 5.53 -7.62
CA VAL A 35 -13.81 6.02 -6.86
C VAL A 35 -13.80 5.35 -5.49
N LEU A 36 -12.67 4.79 -5.13
CA LEU A 36 -12.49 4.07 -3.86
C LEU A 36 -11.27 4.59 -3.11
N ASP A 37 -11.45 4.84 -1.82
CA ASP A 37 -10.37 5.05 -0.88
C ASP A 37 -10.07 3.77 -0.11
N MET A 38 -8.83 3.55 0.28
CA MET A 38 -8.54 2.53 1.28
C MET A 38 -9.16 2.97 2.60
N PHE A 39 -10.18 2.23 3.04
CA PHE A 39 -10.94 2.60 4.23
C PHE A 39 -10.09 2.50 5.51
N PRO A 40 -10.32 3.37 6.49
CA PRO A 40 -9.47 3.44 7.66
C PRO A 40 -9.76 2.31 8.66
N TYR A 41 -8.73 1.95 9.43
CA TYR A 41 -8.88 1.24 10.69
C TYR A 41 -9.17 2.27 11.80
N PRO A 42 -10.35 2.24 12.46
CA PRO A 42 -10.75 3.26 13.43
C PRO A 42 -10.00 3.11 14.75
N SER A 43 -8.83 3.69 14.86
CA SER A 43 -8.01 3.70 16.07
C SER A 43 -8.32 4.88 16.99
N GLY A 44 -8.11 4.71 18.30
CA GLY A 44 -8.65 5.47 19.41
C GLY A 44 -8.60 7.00 19.45
N ALA A 45 -7.82 7.72 18.65
CA ALA A 45 -7.78 9.18 18.75
C ALA A 45 -8.36 9.92 17.54
N GLY A 46 -8.93 9.20 16.57
CA GLY A 46 -9.39 9.79 15.33
C GLY A 46 -8.26 10.01 14.32
N LEU A 47 -8.58 10.78 13.29
CA LEU A 47 -7.66 11.15 12.21
C LEU A 47 -6.61 12.15 12.69
N HIS A 48 -5.42 12.11 12.12
CA HIS A 48 -4.46 13.21 12.12
C HIS A 48 -4.38 13.81 10.71
N VAL A 49 -3.77 14.99 10.55
CA VAL A 49 -3.70 15.71 9.26
C VAL A 49 -3.02 14.92 8.13
N GLY A 50 -2.34 13.83 8.43
CA GLY A 50 -1.76 12.96 7.41
C GLY A 50 -2.75 12.02 6.73
N HIS A 51 -3.89 11.71 7.36
CA HIS A 51 -4.88 10.80 6.80
C HIS A 51 -5.71 11.41 5.65
N PRO A 52 -6.17 12.68 5.74
CA PRO A 52 -7.08 13.23 4.75
C PRO A 52 -6.49 13.43 3.37
N LEU A 53 -5.18 13.45 3.19
CA LEU A 53 -4.55 13.77 1.90
C LEU A 53 -5.10 12.90 0.74
N GLY A 54 -5.12 11.58 0.91
CA GLY A 54 -5.69 10.65 -0.07
C GLY A 54 -7.19 10.86 -0.26
N TYR A 55 -7.92 11.06 0.84
CA TYR A 55 -9.38 11.29 0.82
C TYR A 55 -9.75 12.62 0.15
N ILE A 56 -8.95 13.67 0.34
CA ILE A 56 -9.14 14.95 -0.37
C ILE A 56 -8.89 14.77 -1.87
N ALA A 57 -7.86 14.04 -2.25
CA ALA A 57 -7.53 13.77 -3.65
C ALA A 57 -8.67 13.00 -4.35
N SER A 58 -9.16 11.93 -3.74
CA SER A 58 -10.29 11.14 -4.26
C SER A 58 -11.59 11.95 -4.31
N ASP A 59 -11.84 12.79 -3.32
CA ASP A 59 -13.01 13.66 -3.26
C ASP A 59 -12.99 14.75 -4.35
N ILE A 60 -11.85 15.37 -4.58
CA ILE A 60 -11.66 16.31 -5.70
C ILE A 60 -12.00 15.63 -7.02
N PHE A 61 -11.46 14.43 -7.23
CA PHE A 61 -11.67 13.68 -8.46
C PHE A 61 -13.13 13.23 -8.61
N SER A 62 -13.77 12.78 -7.53
CA SER A 62 -15.19 12.40 -7.50
C SER A 62 -16.09 13.56 -7.84
N ARG A 63 -15.88 14.73 -7.23
CA ARG A 63 -16.64 15.96 -7.52
C ARG A 63 -16.44 16.42 -8.96
N TYR A 64 -15.23 16.37 -9.45
CA TYR A 64 -14.90 16.67 -10.85
C TYR A 64 -15.66 15.75 -11.82
N LYS A 65 -15.65 14.44 -11.57
CA LYS A 65 -16.38 13.49 -12.43
C LYS A 65 -17.90 13.71 -12.42
N ARG A 66 -18.48 14.08 -11.28
CA ARG A 66 -19.91 14.47 -11.22
C ARG A 66 -20.18 15.69 -12.10
N LEU A 67 -19.34 16.74 -12.03
CA LEU A 67 -19.44 17.92 -12.90
C LEU A 67 -19.25 17.58 -14.38
N ARG A 68 -18.56 16.47 -14.69
CA ARG A 68 -18.41 15.94 -16.08
C ARG A 68 -19.58 15.05 -16.51
N GLY A 69 -20.60 14.89 -15.71
CA GLY A 69 -21.81 14.13 -16.02
C GLY A 69 -21.77 12.64 -15.72
N PHE A 70 -20.75 12.16 -15.02
CA PHE A 70 -20.68 10.76 -14.59
C PHE A 70 -21.60 10.48 -13.40
N ASN A 71 -22.09 9.24 -13.33
CA ASN A 71 -22.69 8.69 -12.12
C ASN A 71 -21.56 8.13 -11.24
N VAL A 72 -21.26 8.82 -10.15
CA VAL A 72 -20.08 8.53 -9.31
C VAL A 72 -20.51 7.75 -8.08
N LEU A 73 -19.90 6.57 -7.90
CA LEU A 73 -19.91 5.83 -6.64
C LEU A 73 -18.63 6.17 -5.84
N HIS A 74 -18.78 6.83 -4.71
CA HIS A 74 -17.70 7.16 -3.79
C HIS A 74 -18.11 6.78 -2.36
N PRO A 75 -17.96 5.49 -1.99
CA PRO A 75 -18.36 4.97 -0.68
C PRO A 75 -17.27 5.15 0.37
N MET A 76 -17.65 4.98 1.63
CA MET A 76 -16.71 4.92 2.75
C MET A 76 -17.23 3.95 3.82
N GLY A 77 -16.32 3.37 4.58
CA GLY A 77 -16.60 2.46 5.68
C GLY A 77 -15.38 2.28 6.58
N TYR A 78 -15.35 1.17 7.32
CA TYR A 78 -14.32 0.96 8.33
C TYR A 78 -13.84 -0.49 8.33
N ASP A 79 -12.52 -0.65 8.33
CA ASP A 79 -11.86 -1.91 8.68
C ASP A 79 -11.79 -2.01 10.19
N ALA A 80 -12.68 -2.81 10.78
CA ALA A 80 -13.03 -2.68 12.20
C ALA A 80 -12.67 -3.90 13.06
N PHE A 81 -12.13 -4.97 12.45
CA PHE A 81 -11.53 -6.10 13.16
C PHE A 81 -10.02 -5.92 13.34
N GLY A 82 -9.44 -6.59 14.31
CA GLY A 82 -8.01 -6.71 14.46
C GLY A 82 -7.48 -6.49 15.88
N LEU A 83 -6.17 -6.65 15.98
CA LEU A 83 -5.42 -6.68 17.25
C LEU A 83 -5.52 -5.41 18.12
N PRO A 84 -5.60 -4.17 17.58
CA PRO A 84 -5.63 -2.98 18.43
C PRO A 84 -6.82 -2.90 19.37
N ALA A 85 -8.02 -3.20 18.87
CA ALA A 85 -9.23 -3.18 19.68
C ALA A 85 -9.23 -4.32 20.72
N GLU A 86 -8.72 -5.49 20.34
CA GLU A 86 -8.61 -6.63 21.26
C GLU A 86 -7.61 -6.38 22.38
N GLN A 87 -6.44 -5.79 22.09
CA GLN A 87 -5.47 -5.44 23.13
C GLN A 87 -6.03 -4.43 24.12
N TYR A 88 -6.77 -3.45 23.65
CA TYR A 88 -7.46 -2.53 24.53
C TYR A 88 -8.51 -3.25 25.40
N ALA A 89 -9.25 -4.18 24.82
CA ALA A 89 -10.20 -5.02 25.54
C ALA A 89 -9.52 -5.90 26.61
N ILE A 90 -8.37 -6.48 26.31
CA ILE A 90 -7.55 -7.25 27.27
C ILE A 90 -7.11 -6.37 28.46
N GLN A 91 -6.74 -5.12 28.20
CA GLN A 91 -6.28 -4.19 29.25
C GLN A 91 -7.41 -3.66 30.12
N THR A 92 -8.57 -3.41 29.53
CA THR A 92 -9.69 -2.71 30.20
C THR A 92 -10.83 -3.63 30.63
N GLY A 93 -10.90 -4.85 30.12
CA GLY A 93 -12.03 -5.76 30.27
C GLY A 93 -13.29 -5.35 29.50
N GLN A 94 -13.22 -4.28 28.68
CA GLN A 94 -14.34 -3.81 27.88
C GLN A 94 -14.44 -4.60 26.58
N HIS A 95 -15.66 -4.92 26.15
CA HIS A 95 -15.88 -5.60 24.87
C HIS A 95 -15.34 -4.78 23.68
N PRO A 96 -14.58 -5.40 22.74
CA PRO A 96 -13.94 -4.68 21.63
C PRO A 96 -14.91 -3.86 20.78
N ALA A 97 -16.15 -4.34 20.59
CA ALA A 97 -17.19 -3.65 19.82
C ALA A 97 -17.52 -2.25 20.37
N VAL A 98 -17.50 -2.07 21.70
CA VAL A 98 -17.83 -0.78 22.33
C VAL A 98 -16.79 0.29 21.97
N THR A 99 -15.51 -0.06 22.06
CA THR A 99 -14.43 0.84 21.68
C THR A 99 -14.43 1.11 20.18
N THR A 100 -14.64 0.08 19.38
CA THR A 100 -14.73 0.19 17.92
C THR A 100 -15.84 1.13 17.48
N GLU A 101 -17.04 0.98 18.04
CA GLU A 101 -18.20 1.87 17.75
C GLU A 101 -17.90 3.33 18.08
N LYS A 102 -17.30 3.58 19.25
CA LYS A 102 -16.88 4.92 19.66
C LYS A 102 -15.87 5.54 18.70
N ASN A 103 -14.90 4.73 18.26
CA ASN A 103 -13.88 5.19 17.33
C ASN A 103 -14.46 5.46 15.93
N ILE A 104 -15.36 4.61 15.45
CA ILE A 104 -16.08 4.81 14.18
C ILE A 104 -16.86 6.12 14.22
N ALA A 105 -17.62 6.38 15.28
CA ALA A 105 -18.35 7.61 15.43
C ALA A 105 -17.44 8.85 15.38
N ARG A 106 -16.26 8.77 15.99
CA ARG A 106 -15.25 9.84 15.96
C ARG A 106 -14.69 10.08 14.57
N TYR A 107 -14.33 9.02 13.83
CA TYR A 107 -13.85 9.11 12.45
C TYR A 107 -14.91 9.69 11.53
N ARG A 108 -16.17 9.26 11.69
CA ARG A 108 -17.30 9.77 10.93
C ARG A 108 -17.50 11.27 11.15
N GLU A 109 -17.49 11.73 12.40
CA GLU A 109 -17.61 13.15 12.73
C GLU A 109 -16.52 13.99 12.04
N GLN A 110 -15.27 13.52 12.06
CA GLN A 110 -14.16 14.23 11.44
C GLN A 110 -14.26 14.25 9.89
N MET A 111 -14.67 13.13 9.27
CA MET A 111 -14.88 13.07 7.82
C MET A 111 -16.02 13.97 7.35
N ASP A 112 -17.14 13.97 8.08
CA ASP A 112 -18.28 14.84 7.79
C ASP A 112 -17.87 16.32 7.90
N ARG A 113 -17.06 16.64 8.89
CA ARG A 113 -16.56 17.99 9.13
C ARG A 113 -15.61 18.48 8.02
N ILE A 114 -14.77 17.60 7.46
CA ILE A 114 -13.89 17.93 6.33
C ILE A 114 -14.70 18.10 5.03
N GLY A 115 -15.94 17.59 4.99
CA GLY A 115 -16.88 17.80 3.90
C GLY A 115 -16.65 16.91 2.68
N PHE A 116 -16.33 15.65 2.89
CA PHE A 116 -16.20 14.67 1.81
C PHE A 116 -17.55 14.32 1.17
N SER A 117 -17.53 14.03 -0.12
CA SER A 117 -18.71 13.63 -0.90
C SER A 117 -18.95 12.13 -0.91
N TYR A 118 -18.86 11.50 0.28
CA TYR A 118 -19.11 10.07 0.41
C TYR A 118 -20.60 9.73 0.38
N ASP A 119 -20.92 8.62 -0.26
CA ASP A 119 -22.24 7.99 -0.14
C ASP A 119 -22.32 7.13 1.13
N TRP A 120 -22.68 7.73 2.22
CA TRP A 120 -22.81 7.08 3.51
C TRP A 120 -23.93 6.05 3.60
N SER A 121 -24.87 6.05 2.67
CA SER A 121 -25.88 4.99 2.61
C SER A 121 -25.28 3.61 2.30
N ARG A 122 -24.04 3.59 1.84
CA ARG A 122 -23.27 2.38 1.51
C ARG A 122 -22.16 2.06 2.52
N GLU A 123 -22.21 2.69 3.70
CA GLU A 123 -21.24 2.40 4.75
C GLU A 123 -21.18 0.90 5.08
N VAL A 124 -19.98 0.36 5.14
CA VAL A 124 -19.73 -1.01 5.61
C VAL A 124 -18.76 -1.00 6.78
N ARG A 125 -18.89 -1.97 7.66
CA ARG A 125 -18.00 -2.21 8.79
C ARG A 125 -17.63 -3.69 8.79
N THR A 126 -16.36 -4.01 8.72
CA THR A 126 -15.94 -5.41 8.61
C THR A 126 -16.32 -6.26 9.82
N CYS A 127 -16.57 -5.63 10.98
CA CYS A 127 -17.01 -6.30 12.21
C CYS A 127 -18.52 -6.52 12.32
N ASP A 128 -19.32 -5.99 11.40
CA ASP A 128 -20.77 -6.21 11.42
C ASP A 128 -21.11 -7.62 10.89
N PRO A 129 -21.97 -8.38 11.59
CA PRO A 129 -22.37 -9.73 11.16
C PRO A 129 -22.95 -9.77 9.74
N GLY A 130 -23.74 -8.75 9.35
CA GLY A 130 -24.28 -8.62 8.00
C GLY A 130 -23.22 -8.41 6.92
N TYR A 131 -22.06 -7.88 7.29
CA TYR A 131 -20.91 -7.77 6.42
C TYR A 131 -20.07 -9.05 6.41
N TYR A 132 -19.60 -9.53 7.57
CA TYR A 132 -18.68 -10.65 7.60
C TYR A 132 -19.34 -12.01 7.26
N LYS A 133 -20.67 -12.08 7.23
CA LYS A 133 -21.40 -13.19 6.58
C LYS A 133 -20.82 -13.51 5.19
N TRP A 134 -20.48 -12.47 4.43
CA TRP A 134 -19.95 -12.62 3.07
C TRP A 134 -18.47 -12.98 3.05
N THR A 135 -17.70 -12.57 4.03
CA THR A 135 -16.34 -13.08 4.24
C THR A 135 -16.34 -14.57 4.57
N GLN A 136 -17.25 -14.99 5.44
CA GLN A 136 -17.47 -16.42 5.78
C GLN A 136 -17.93 -17.21 4.56
N TRP A 137 -18.87 -16.69 3.79
CA TRP A 137 -19.34 -17.29 2.56
C TRP A 137 -18.19 -17.50 1.55
N ALA A 138 -17.35 -16.49 1.34
CA ALA A 138 -16.21 -16.57 0.43
C ALA A 138 -15.22 -17.65 0.88
N PHE A 139 -14.95 -17.74 2.19
CA PHE A 139 -14.12 -18.81 2.75
C PHE A 139 -14.72 -20.19 2.47
N LEU A 140 -16.03 -20.37 2.68
CA LEU A 140 -16.70 -21.63 2.35
C LEU A 140 -16.60 -21.98 0.86
N LYS A 141 -16.73 -20.99 -0.02
CA LYS A 141 -16.52 -21.20 -1.47
C LYS A 141 -15.09 -21.62 -1.79
N MET A 142 -14.10 -21.02 -1.15
CA MET A 142 -12.69 -21.43 -1.29
C MET A 142 -12.43 -22.84 -0.73
N PHE A 143 -13.10 -23.20 0.36
CA PHE A 143 -13.05 -24.55 0.91
C PHE A 143 -13.67 -25.58 -0.05
N ASP A 144 -14.75 -25.23 -0.73
CA ASP A 144 -15.45 -26.08 -1.70
C ASP A 144 -14.90 -25.96 -3.14
N SER A 145 -13.67 -25.50 -3.28
CA SER A 145 -13.02 -25.32 -4.57
C SER A 145 -11.60 -25.89 -4.59
N TRP A 146 -11.16 -26.27 -5.78
CA TRP A 146 -9.80 -26.67 -6.11
C TRP A 146 -9.28 -25.86 -7.30
N TYR A 147 -7.97 -25.83 -7.54
CA TYR A 147 -7.39 -25.12 -8.66
C TYR A 147 -6.90 -26.06 -9.75
N ASP A 148 -7.48 -25.93 -10.93
CA ASP A 148 -7.12 -26.71 -12.13
C ASP A 148 -5.98 -26.00 -12.88
N ASN A 149 -4.78 -26.62 -12.88
CA ASN A 149 -3.61 -26.08 -13.55
C ASN A 149 -3.72 -26.11 -15.08
N ILE A 150 -4.57 -26.97 -15.67
CA ILE A 150 -4.77 -27.06 -17.10
C ILE A 150 -5.66 -25.92 -17.59
N LEU A 151 -6.78 -25.71 -16.91
CA LEU A 151 -7.71 -24.63 -17.22
C LEU A 151 -7.28 -23.29 -16.60
N ASN A 152 -6.28 -23.33 -15.73
CA ASN A 152 -5.72 -22.16 -15.01
C ASN A 152 -6.80 -21.36 -14.28
N LYS A 153 -7.68 -22.06 -13.53
CA LYS A 153 -8.77 -21.46 -12.77
C LYS A 153 -9.26 -22.35 -11.62
N ALA A 154 -9.95 -21.73 -10.66
CA ALA A 154 -10.69 -22.46 -9.63
C ALA A 154 -11.92 -23.16 -10.20
N ARG A 155 -12.23 -24.32 -9.63
CA ARG A 155 -13.40 -25.14 -9.98
C ARG A 155 -14.04 -25.73 -8.71
N PRO A 156 -15.36 -26.05 -8.75
CA PRO A 156 -16.04 -26.73 -7.64
C PRO A 156 -15.39 -28.06 -7.26
N ILE A 157 -15.30 -28.36 -5.96
CA ILE A 157 -14.66 -29.59 -5.46
C ILE A 157 -15.36 -30.88 -5.93
N ASP A 158 -16.67 -30.81 -6.19
CA ASP A 158 -17.45 -31.98 -6.66
C ASP A 158 -16.95 -32.49 -8.02
N GLU A 159 -16.43 -31.59 -8.87
CA GLU A 159 -15.84 -31.97 -10.16
C GLU A 159 -14.54 -32.74 -9.96
N LEU A 160 -13.75 -32.40 -8.94
CA LEU A 160 -12.56 -33.15 -8.57
C LEU A 160 -12.91 -34.55 -8.01
N ILE A 161 -13.93 -34.62 -7.14
CA ILE A 161 -14.43 -35.87 -6.57
C ILE A 161 -14.89 -36.84 -7.70
N ALA A 162 -15.63 -36.32 -8.68
CA ALA A 162 -16.04 -37.08 -9.85
C ALA A 162 -14.84 -37.60 -10.66
N ALA A 163 -13.85 -36.75 -10.93
CA ALA A 163 -12.63 -37.12 -11.64
C ALA A 163 -11.84 -38.23 -10.91
N PHE A 164 -11.73 -38.15 -9.61
CA PHE A 164 -11.07 -39.16 -8.79
C PHE A 164 -11.81 -40.49 -8.84
N ALA A 165 -13.16 -40.48 -8.80
CA ALA A 165 -13.99 -41.66 -8.89
C ALA A 165 -13.88 -42.37 -10.24
N GLU A 166 -13.63 -41.67 -11.33
CA GLU A 166 -13.48 -42.19 -12.69
C GLU A 166 -12.07 -42.65 -13.01
N GLY A 167 -11.04 -41.84 -12.67
CA GLY A 167 -9.68 -42.06 -13.14
C GLY A 167 -8.57 -41.99 -12.08
N GLY A 168 -8.91 -41.77 -10.82
CA GLY A 168 -7.93 -41.60 -9.75
C GLY A 168 -7.16 -40.29 -9.86
N SER A 169 -6.03 -40.21 -9.16
CA SER A 169 -5.24 -38.96 -9.14
C SER A 169 -4.49 -38.65 -10.43
N SER A 170 -4.27 -39.64 -11.30
CA SER A 170 -3.47 -39.46 -12.52
C SER A 170 -4.15 -38.66 -13.63
N VAL A 171 -5.47 -38.51 -13.59
CA VAL A 171 -6.24 -37.75 -14.59
C VAL A 171 -6.37 -36.28 -14.25
N VAL A 172 -5.83 -35.85 -13.13
CA VAL A 172 -5.96 -34.49 -12.59
C VAL A 172 -4.60 -33.81 -12.53
N ASN A 173 -4.52 -32.58 -13.01
CA ASN A 173 -3.39 -31.70 -12.77
C ASN A 173 -3.87 -30.47 -11.96
N ALA A 174 -3.64 -30.52 -10.67
CA ALA A 174 -4.14 -29.53 -9.72
C ALA A 174 -3.01 -28.91 -8.90
N ALA A 175 -3.22 -27.67 -8.46
CA ALA A 175 -2.41 -27.10 -7.38
C ALA A 175 -2.82 -27.81 -6.07
N CYS A 176 -1.90 -28.56 -5.50
CA CYS A 176 -2.16 -29.37 -4.29
C CYS A 176 -0.92 -29.49 -3.41
N GLY A 177 -1.11 -29.97 -2.18
CA GLY A 177 -0.05 -30.45 -1.31
C GLY A 177 0.50 -31.81 -1.72
N ASP A 178 1.25 -32.44 -0.82
CA ASP A 178 1.81 -33.78 -1.06
C ASP A 178 0.73 -34.85 -0.95
N VAL A 179 0.40 -35.47 -2.07
CA VAL A 179 -0.57 -36.55 -2.15
C VAL A 179 0.07 -37.77 -2.82
N LYS A 180 0.02 -38.90 -2.19
CA LYS A 180 0.42 -40.17 -2.83
C LYS A 180 -0.56 -40.49 -3.95
N PRO A 181 -0.07 -40.88 -5.15
CA PRO A 181 -0.94 -41.33 -6.23
C PRO A 181 -1.89 -42.46 -5.79
N PHE A 182 -3.10 -42.43 -6.30
CA PHE A 182 -4.13 -43.42 -6.07
C PHE A 182 -4.95 -43.70 -7.33
N SER A 183 -5.45 -44.93 -7.45
CA SER A 183 -6.34 -45.31 -8.55
C SER A 183 -7.81 -44.97 -8.23
N SER A 184 -8.68 -45.10 -9.24
CA SER A 184 -10.13 -44.93 -9.05
C SER A 184 -10.71 -46.02 -8.12
N GLU A 185 -10.21 -47.26 -8.17
CA GLU A 185 -10.63 -48.33 -7.27
C GLU A 185 -10.24 -48.02 -5.82
N GLU A 186 -9.01 -47.53 -5.60
CA GLU A 186 -8.55 -47.10 -4.27
C GLU A 186 -9.41 -45.96 -3.76
N TRP A 187 -9.64 -44.92 -4.57
CA TRP A 187 -10.50 -43.77 -4.19
C TRP A 187 -11.89 -44.24 -3.76
N ASN A 188 -12.52 -45.10 -4.56
CA ASN A 188 -13.86 -45.57 -4.28
C ASN A 188 -13.93 -46.50 -3.04
N SER A 189 -12.79 -47.08 -2.65
CA SER A 189 -12.68 -47.94 -1.45
C SER A 189 -12.39 -47.17 -0.16
N PHE A 190 -11.88 -45.90 -0.26
CA PHE A 190 -11.58 -45.11 0.91
C PHE A 190 -12.84 -44.74 1.70
N ASP A 191 -12.72 -44.69 3.01
CA ASP A 191 -13.76 -44.17 3.88
C ASP A 191 -13.83 -42.61 3.76
N GLU A 192 -14.89 -42.01 4.28
CA GLU A 192 -15.16 -40.59 4.19
C GLU A 192 -14.06 -39.74 4.85
N LYS A 193 -13.44 -40.23 5.95
CA LYS A 193 -12.35 -39.55 6.62
C LYS A 193 -11.11 -39.49 5.74
N LYS A 194 -10.76 -40.64 5.12
CA LYS A 194 -9.61 -40.69 4.21
C LYS A 194 -9.80 -39.81 2.97
N LYS A 195 -11.01 -39.81 2.39
CA LYS A 195 -11.37 -38.93 1.30
C LYS A 195 -11.23 -37.44 1.71
N ALA A 196 -11.74 -37.07 2.88
CA ALA A 196 -11.63 -35.71 3.41
C ALA A 196 -10.17 -35.29 3.63
N GLU A 197 -9.30 -36.18 4.15
CA GLU A 197 -7.86 -35.91 4.29
C GLU A 197 -7.19 -35.66 2.94
N ILE A 198 -7.51 -36.44 1.92
CA ILE A 198 -6.97 -36.25 0.56
C ILE A 198 -7.49 -34.94 -0.05
N LEU A 199 -8.80 -34.70 0.00
CA LEU A 199 -9.40 -33.46 -0.55
C LEU A 199 -8.84 -32.20 0.12
N MET A 200 -8.50 -32.26 1.41
CA MET A 200 -7.89 -31.14 2.12
C MET A 200 -6.60 -30.67 1.43
N GLN A 201 -5.84 -31.55 0.81
CA GLN A 201 -4.63 -31.22 0.07
C GLN A 201 -4.89 -30.48 -1.26
N TYR A 202 -6.11 -30.52 -1.78
CA TYR A 202 -6.50 -29.89 -3.04
C TYR A 202 -7.30 -28.61 -2.88
N ARG A 203 -7.92 -28.39 -1.73
CA ARG A 203 -8.79 -27.23 -1.47
C ARG A 203 -8.01 -25.92 -1.57
N ILE A 204 -8.67 -24.85 -2.02
CA ILE A 204 -8.11 -23.50 -2.05
C ILE A 204 -8.00 -22.94 -0.62
N ALA A 205 -9.02 -23.14 0.23
CA ALA A 205 -8.89 -22.94 1.67
C ALA A 205 -8.68 -24.29 2.33
N TYR A 206 -7.56 -24.48 3.01
CA TYR A 206 -7.16 -25.76 3.58
C TYR A 206 -6.48 -25.61 4.94
N GLN A 207 -6.48 -26.69 5.72
CA GLN A 207 -5.69 -26.79 6.95
C GLN A 207 -4.37 -27.52 6.67
N GLY A 208 -3.28 -26.98 7.23
CA GLY A 208 -1.96 -27.60 7.13
C GLY A 208 -1.04 -27.14 8.25
N GLU A 209 -0.03 -27.94 8.57
CA GLU A 209 1.05 -27.52 9.44
C GLU A 209 1.96 -26.54 8.71
N THR A 210 2.26 -25.42 9.36
CA THR A 210 3.19 -24.42 8.83
C THR A 210 3.96 -23.75 9.96
N SER A 211 5.13 -23.20 9.62
CA SER A 211 5.88 -22.36 10.54
C SER A 211 5.26 -20.97 10.58
N VAL A 212 4.95 -20.49 11.75
CA VAL A 212 4.28 -19.20 11.97
C VAL A 212 5.08 -18.32 12.93
N ASN A 213 4.89 -17.01 12.79
CA ASN A 213 5.41 -16.01 13.72
C ASN A 213 4.53 -16.01 14.98
N TRP A 214 4.89 -16.78 15.98
CA TRP A 214 4.17 -16.87 17.23
C TRP A 214 4.68 -15.83 18.24
N CYS A 215 3.79 -15.06 18.82
CA CYS A 215 4.10 -14.14 19.90
C CYS A 215 3.48 -14.63 21.23
N PRO A 216 4.26 -15.23 22.13
CA PRO A 216 3.74 -15.76 23.38
C PRO A 216 3.06 -14.70 24.26
N ALA A 217 3.63 -13.49 24.29
CA ALA A 217 3.09 -12.40 25.10
C ALA A 217 1.72 -11.89 24.61
N LEU A 218 1.47 -11.95 23.30
CA LEU A 218 0.19 -11.58 22.69
C LEU A 218 -0.74 -12.78 22.54
N GLY A 219 -0.22 -14.01 22.68
CA GLY A 219 -0.97 -15.25 22.55
C GLY A 219 -1.55 -15.50 21.15
N THR A 220 -0.89 -14.98 20.11
CA THR A 220 -1.40 -15.05 18.73
C THR A 220 -0.28 -15.17 17.70
N VAL A 221 -0.67 -15.66 16.51
CA VAL A 221 0.16 -15.61 15.29
C VAL A 221 0.12 -14.21 14.71
N LEU A 222 1.30 -13.73 14.28
CA LEU A 222 1.47 -12.44 13.62
C LEU A 222 1.81 -12.63 12.13
N ALA A 223 1.28 -11.76 11.29
CA ALA A 223 1.70 -11.66 9.90
C ALA A 223 3.14 -11.13 9.79
N ASN A 224 3.79 -11.32 8.64
CA ASN A 224 5.19 -10.87 8.46
C ASN A 224 5.36 -9.36 8.58
N ASP A 225 4.35 -8.59 8.21
CA ASP A 225 4.29 -7.13 8.35
C ASP A 225 4.03 -6.65 9.79
N GLU A 226 3.53 -7.53 10.66
CA GLU A 226 3.34 -7.27 12.09
C GLU A 226 4.62 -7.56 12.93
N VAL A 227 5.70 -8.03 12.29
CA VAL A 227 6.97 -8.39 12.96
C VAL A 227 8.12 -7.55 12.40
N LYS A 228 8.86 -6.91 13.29
CA LYS A 228 10.05 -6.12 12.95
C LYS A 228 11.22 -6.52 13.84
N ASP A 229 12.32 -6.92 13.20
CA ASP A 229 13.59 -7.31 13.86
C ASP A 229 13.39 -8.37 14.99
N GLY A 230 12.50 -9.35 14.76
CA GLY A 230 12.19 -10.42 15.73
C GLY A 230 11.22 -10.04 16.85
N TYR A 231 10.63 -8.84 16.76
CA TYR A 231 9.68 -8.33 17.75
C TYR A 231 8.35 -7.95 17.09
N SER A 232 7.26 -8.08 17.85
CA SER A 232 5.95 -7.57 17.40
C SER A 232 6.01 -6.05 17.23
N GLU A 233 5.48 -5.53 16.13
CA GLU A 233 5.38 -4.09 15.89
C GLU A 233 4.60 -3.40 17.04
N ARG A 234 3.63 -4.12 17.60
CA ARG A 234 2.86 -3.66 18.76
C ARG A 234 3.37 -4.30 20.03
N GLY A 235 3.75 -3.44 20.97
CA GLY A 235 4.21 -3.84 22.30
C GLY A 235 5.67 -4.30 22.35
N GLY A 236 6.37 -4.47 21.23
CA GLY A 236 7.78 -4.83 21.19
C GLY A 236 8.09 -6.19 21.85
N HIS A 237 7.17 -7.15 21.75
CA HIS A 237 7.34 -8.47 22.35
C HIS A 237 8.13 -9.42 21.45
N PRO A 238 8.98 -10.30 22.01
CA PRO A 238 9.69 -11.31 21.26
C PRO A 238 8.74 -12.23 20.48
N VAL A 239 9.12 -12.53 19.24
CA VAL A 239 8.39 -13.42 18.33
C VAL A 239 9.27 -14.64 18.03
N GLU A 240 8.68 -15.82 18.05
CA GLU A 240 9.38 -17.07 17.77
C GLU A 240 8.73 -17.83 16.59
N GLN A 241 9.52 -18.61 15.87
CA GLN A 241 9.01 -19.53 14.85
C GLN A 241 8.44 -20.79 15.51
N LYS A 242 7.17 -21.09 15.23
CA LYS A 242 6.48 -22.25 15.79
C LYS A 242 5.72 -23.00 14.68
N LYS A 243 5.82 -24.31 14.65
CA LYS A 243 4.93 -25.15 13.80
C LYS A 243 3.55 -25.24 14.42
N MET A 244 2.54 -24.88 13.66
CA MET A 244 1.14 -24.93 14.08
C MET A 244 0.26 -25.33 12.90
N THR A 245 -0.83 -26.06 13.19
CA THR A 245 -1.91 -26.29 12.23
C THR A 245 -2.67 -25.00 12.04
N GLN A 246 -2.79 -24.52 10.80
CA GLN A 246 -3.41 -23.25 10.44
C GLN A 246 -4.32 -23.44 9.23
N TRP A 247 -5.41 -22.67 9.18
CA TRP A 247 -6.08 -22.43 7.91
C TRP A 247 -5.18 -21.62 7.01
N GLN A 248 -5.15 -21.97 5.74
CA GLN A 248 -4.33 -21.33 4.73
C GLN A 248 -5.15 -21.14 3.45
N LEU A 249 -4.82 -20.08 2.69
CA LEU A 249 -5.38 -19.85 1.35
C LEU A 249 -4.31 -20.11 0.30
N ARG A 250 -4.63 -20.91 -0.71
CA ARG A 250 -3.72 -21.31 -1.81
C ARG A 250 -3.52 -20.19 -2.83
N VAL A 251 -3.03 -19.04 -2.36
CA VAL A 251 -2.73 -17.86 -3.18
C VAL A 251 -1.65 -18.18 -4.20
N SER A 252 -0.72 -19.06 -3.87
CA SER A 252 0.36 -19.51 -4.76
C SER A 252 -0.15 -20.13 -6.07
N ALA A 253 -1.32 -20.74 -6.07
CA ALA A 253 -1.95 -21.28 -7.27
C ALA A 253 -2.28 -20.19 -8.33
N TYR A 254 -2.49 -18.96 -7.88
CA TYR A 254 -2.78 -17.79 -8.70
C TYR A 254 -1.54 -16.98 -9.11
N ALA A 255 -0.34 -17.37 -8.66
CA ALA A 255 0.88 -16.59 -8.82
C ALA A 255 1.17 -16.19 -10.28
N GLY A 256 0.99 -17.10 -11.23
CA GLY A 256 1.15 -16.83 -12.66
C GLY A 256 0.19 -15.75 -13.16
N ARG A 257 -1.10 -15.91 -12.88
CA ARG A 257 -2.15 -14.94 -13.28
C ARG A 257 -1.99 -13.58 -12.58
N LEU A 258 -1.64 -13.58 -11.28
CA LEU A 258 -1.34 -12.35 -10.55
C LEU A 258 -0.19 -11.58 -11.18
N LEU A 259 0.81 -12.27 -11.74
CA LEU A 259 1.95 -11.66 -12.41
C LEU A 259 1.59 -11.17 -13.83
N GLU A 260 0.96 -12.02 -14.63
CA GLU A 260 0.62 -11.74 -16.04
C GLU A 260 -0.37 -10.57 -16.17
N ASP A 261 -1.40 -10.56 -15.34
CA ASP A 261 -2.46 -9.56 -15.41
C ASP A 261 -2.04 -8.16 -14.91
N LEU A 262 -0.85 -8.02 -14.29
CA LEU A 262 -0.30 -6.71 -13.94
C LEU A 262 -0.10 -5.79 -15.15
N GLU A 263 0.21 -6.36 -16.33
CA GLU A 263 0.51 -5.57 -17.52
C GLU A 263 -0.70 -4.75 -18.00
N GLY A 264 -1.92 -5.26 -17.78
CA GLY A 264 -3.17 -4.58 -18.16
C GLY A 264 -3.63 -3.47 -17.22
N LEU A 265 -2.97 -3.28 -16.08
CA LEU A 265 -3.38 -2.31 -15.05
C LEU A 265 -2.70 -0.95 -15.24
N ASP A 266 -3.47 0.13 -15.05
CA ASP A 266 -2.96 1.51 -15.04
C ASP A 266 -2.38 1.84 -13.64
N TRP A 267 -1.31 1.14 -13.31
CA TRP A 267 -0.55 1.28 -12.07
C TRP A 267 0.86 1.75 -12.37
N THR A 268 1.50 2.43 -11.44
CA THR A 268 2.91 2.85 -11.60
C THR A 268 3.84 1.65 -11.73
N ASP A 269 4.92 1.78 -12.51
CA ASP A 269 5.93 0.73 -12.66
C ASP A 269 6.52 0.31 -11.32
N SER A 270 6.76 1.28 -10.42
CA SER A 270 7.27 1.01 -9.08
C SER A 270 6.35 0.06 -8.29
N LEU A 271 5.04 0.29 -8.35
CA LEU A 271 4.06 -0.57 -7.67
C LEU A 271 3.98 -1.96 -8.32
N LYS A 272 3.98 -2.03 -9.65
CA LYS A 272 4.04 -3.31 -10.38
C LYS A 272 5.30 -4.08 -10.04
N ASP A 273 6.45 -3.41 -9.94
CA ASP A 273 7.72 -4.05 -9.57
C ASP A 273 7.72 -4.56 -8.13
N MET A 274 7.10 -3.86 -7.20
CA MET A 274 6.90 -4.36 -5.84
C MET A 274 6.13 -5.70 -5.85
N GLN A 275 5.05 -5.79 -6.61
CA GLN A 275 4.29 -7.03 -6.75
C GLN A 275 5.07 -8.11 -7.51
N ARG A 276 5.73 -7.77 -8.63
CA ARG A 276 6.60 -8.71 -9.37
C ARG A 276 7.67 -9.33 -8.48
N ASN A 277 8.33 -8.50 -7.68
CA ASN A 277 9.36 -8.94 -6.75
C ASN A 277 8.79 -9.80 -5.62
N TRP A 278 7.60 -9.47 -5.11
CA TRP A 278 6.93 -10.26 -4.07
C TRP A 278 6.47 -11.62 -4.58
N ILE A 279 5.86 -11.67 -5.76
CA ILE A 279 5.45 -12.91 -6.43
C ILE A 279 6.70 -13.73 -6.79
N GLY A 280 7.75 -13.08 -7.28
CA GLY A 280 9.08 -13.64 -7.41
C GLY A 280 9.16 -14.85 -8.33
N ARG A 281 8.69 -14.72 -9.59
CA ARG A 281 8.78 -15.78 -10.59
C ARG A 281 10.24 -16.08 -10.92
N SER A 282 10.62 -17.33 -10.81
CA SER A 282 11.90 -17.84 -11.26
C SER A 282 11.72 -19.08 -12.14
N GLN A 283 12.54 -19.19 -13.17
CA GLN A 283 12.59 -20.37 -14.04
C GLN A 283 13.93 -21.06 -13.86
N GLY A 284 13.90 -22.36 -13.70
CA GLY A 284 15.09 -23.15 -13.45
C GLY A 284 14.84 -24.62 -13.71
N ALA A 285 15.62 -25.45 -13.04
CA ALA A 285 15.47 -26.90 -13.06
C ALA A 285 15.35 -27.46 -11.64
N GLU A 286 14.47 -28.41 -11.47
CA GLU A 286 14.57 -29.39 -10.37
C GLU A 286 15.53 -30.48 -10.82
N MET A 287 16.48 -30.85 -9.95
CA MET A 287 17.44 -31.90 -10.20
C MET A 287 17.52 -32.84 -9.00
N VAL A 288 17.72 -34.12 -9.26
CA VAL A 288 17.83 -35.15 -8.21
C VAL A 288 19.29 -35.45 -7.96
N PHE A 289 19.71 -35.25 -6.70
CA PHE A 289 21.03 -35.69 -6.20
C PHE A 289 20.85 -36.92 -5.33
N LYS A 290 21.58 -38.00 -5.63
CA LYS A 290 21.58 -39.18 -4.77
C LYS A 290 22.45 -38.92 -3.56
N VAL A 291 21.92 -39.11 -2.37
CA VAL A 291 22.60 -38.84 -1.10
C VAL A 291 22.74 -40.14 -0.32
N ALA A 292 23.96 -40.47 0.03
CA ALA A 292 24.27 -41.64 0.84
C ALA A 292 24.49 -41.28 2.31
N ASN A 293 23.80 -41.99 3.21
CA ASN A 293 23.98 -41.95 4.66
C ASN A 293 24.18 -43.42 5.15
N GLY A 294 25.43 -43.82 5.34
CA GLY A 294 25.80 -45.21 5.57
C GLY A 294 25.37 -46.10 4.39
N ASP A 295 24.61 -47.14 4.67
CA ASP A 295 24.10 -48.06 3.64
C ASP A 295 22.77 -47.63 2.99
N GLN A 296 22.23 -46.49 3.39
CA GLN A 296 20.97 -45.95 2.85
C GLN A 296 21.28 -44.90 1.79
N GLU A 297 20.54 -44.96 0.68
CA GLU A 297 20.58 -43.96 -0.39
C GLU A 297 19.21 -43.29 -0.53
N TYR A 298 19.22 -41.95 -0.69
CA TYR A 298 18.06 -41.12 -0.84
C TYR A 298 18.15 -40.29 -2.11
N ASP A 299 16.99 -40.08 -2.76
CA ASP A 299 16.86 -39.16 -3.89
C ASP A 299 16.44 -37.78 -3.34
N MET A 300 17.43 -36.85 -3.30
CA MET A 300 17.20 -35.48 -2.81
C MET A 300 17.00 -34.55 -3.99
N THR A 301 15.83 -33.98 -4.12
CA THR A 301 15.52 -33.00 -5.16
C THR A 301 15.90 -31.60 -4.73
N ILE A 302 16.63 -30.87 -5.60
CA ILE A 302 16.93 -29.44 -5.43
C ILE A 302 16.31 -28.64 -6.56
N PHE A 303 16.10 -27.36 -6.34
CA PHE A 303 15.75 -26.38 -7.37
C PHE A 303 16.86 -25.35 -7.54
N THR A 304 17.25 -25.11 -8.81
CA THR A 304 18.23 -24.07 -9.14
C THR A 304 17.81 -23.26 -10.36
N THR A 305 18.04 -21.95 -10.30
CA THR A 305 17.94 -21.04 -11.46
C THR A 305 19.24 -20.99 -12.27
N ARG A 306 20.29 -21.63 -11.77
CA ARG A 306 21.65 -21.66 -12.33
C ARG A 306 22.07 -23.10 -12.67
N ALA A 307 21.25 -23.78 -13.47
CA ALA A 307 21.57 -25.14 -13.94
C ALA A 307 22.92 -25.22 -14.72
N ASP A 308 23.35 -24.10 -15.32
CA ASP A 308 24.63 -23.94 -15.97
C ASP A 308 25.82 -24.15 -15.03
N THR A 309 25.66 -23.93 -13.73
CA THR A 309 26.75 -23.99 -12.75
C THR A 309 26.90 -25.34 -12.03
N VAL A 310 26.10 -26.33 -12.41
CA VAL A 310 26.10 -27.64 -11.73
C VAL A 310 27.47 -28.33 -11.71
N PHE A 311 28.33 -28.09 -12.71
CA PHE A 311 29.70 -28.61 -12.77
C PHE A 311 30.61 -28.01 -11.70
N GLY A 312 30.26 -26.89 -11.10
CA GLY A 312 31.03 -26.21 -10.04
C GLY A 312 30.51 -26.50 -8.63
N VAL A 313 29.57 -27.44 -8.47
CA VAL A 313 29.04 -27.84 -7.16
C VAL A 313 30.11 -28.53 -6.35
N THR A 314 30.42 -27.98 -5.19
CA THR A 314 31.44 -28.52 -4.30
C THR A 314 30.91 -28.96 -2.95
N PHE A 315 29.69 -28.59 -2.63
CA PHE A 315 28.92 -29.06 -1.46
C PHE A 315 27.42 -28.83 -1.65
N MET A 316 26.64 -29.45 -0.79
CA MET A 316 25.20 -29.27 -0.70
C MET A 316 24.88 -28.64 0.65
N VAL A 317 23.77 -27.88 0.73
CA VAL A 317 23.35 -27.27 2.01
C VAL A 317 21.86 -27.46 2.23
N LEU A 318 21.55 -27.88 3.45
CA LEU A 318 20.17 -28.04 3.94
C LEU A 318 19.78 -26.84 4.83
N ALA A 319 18.55 -26.43 4.74
CA ALA A 319 17.96 -25.56 5.74
C ALA A 319 17.82 -26.30 7.08
N PRO A 320 18.04 -25.63 8.22
CA PRO A 320 17.93 -26.28 9.54
C PRO A 320 16.57 -26.91 9.81
N GLU A 321 15.50 -26.41 9.21
CA GLU A 321 14.12 -26.88 9.35
C GLU A 321 13.74 -27.96 8.35
N SER A 322 14.64 -28.31 7.42
CA SER A 322 14.38 -29.31 6.38
C SER A 322 14.19 -30.70 6.98
N GLU A 323 13.20 -31.44 6.50
CA GLU A 323 12.99 -32.85 6.86
C GLU A 323 14.18 -33.77 6.49
N TRP A 324 15.03 -33.31 5.57
CA TRP A 324 16.25 -34.03 5.19
C TRP A 324 17.30 -34.06 6.29
N VAL A 325 17.25 -33.12 7.24
CA VAL A 325 18.26 -33.03 8.32
C VAL A 325 18.27 -34.32 9.15
N GLU A 326 17.10 -34.79 9.54
CA GLU A 326 16.98 -36.04 10.33
C GLU A 326 17.46 -37.25 9.51
N LYS A 327 17.06 -37.35 8.24
CA LYS A 327 17.37 -38.49 7.35
C LYS A 327 18.87 -38.55 6.98
N LEU A 328 19.52 -37.39 6.88
CA LEU A 328 20.90 -37.29 6.37
C LEU A 328 21.93 -37.01 7.46
N THR A 329 21.56 -36.91 8.70
CA THR A 329 22.50 -36.78 9.82
C THR A 329 23.02 -38.16 10.20
N SER A 330 24.36 -38.31 10.10
CA SER A 330 25.01 -39.57 10.53
C SER A 330 25.03 -39.67 12.06
N PRO A 331 25.10 -40.88 12.62
CA PRO A 331 25.16 -41.08 14.07
C PRO A 331 26.30 -40.29 14.73
N GLU A 332 27.43 -40.17 14.08
CA GLU A 332 28.64 -39.46 14.58
C GLU A 332 28.44 -37.94 14.62
N GLN A 333 27.59 -37.40 13.79
CA GLN A 333 27.29 -35.95 13.70
C GLN A 333 26.05 -35.52 14.50
N LYS A 334 25.33 -36.46 15.07
CA LYS A 334 24.03 -36.20 15.69
C LYS A 334 24.07 -35.10 16.76
N GLU A 335 25.02 -35.18 17.68
CA GLU A 335 25.16 -34.21 18.78
C GLU A 335 25.47 -32.81 18.26
N ALA A 336 26.42 -32.68 17.33
CA ALA A 336 26.79 -31.40 16.73
C ALA A 336 25.66 -30.77 15.92
N VAL A 337 24.86 -31.60 15.22
CA VAL A 337 23.70 -31.15 14.47
C VAL A 337 22.60 -30.67 15.42
N GLU A 338 22.28 -31.42 16.47
CA GLU A 338 21.25 -31.02 17.47
C GLU A 338 21.62 -29.68 18.16
N GLU A 339 22.88 -29.46 18.52
CA GLU A 339 23.37 -28.20 19.07
C GLU A 339 23.21 -27.06 18.07
N TYR A 340 23.57 -27.28 16.80
CA TYR A 340 23.42 -26.29 15.74
C TYR A 340 21.95 -25.90 15.49
N LEU A 341 21.04 -26.87 15.45
CA LEU A 341 19.62 -26.65 15.29
C LEU A 341 19.02 -25.82 16.44
N ALA A 342 19.46 -26.09 17.68
CA ALA A 342 19.02 -25.32 18.84
C ALA A 342 19.46 -23.82 18.77
N MET A 343 20.63 -23.58 18.18
CA MET A 343 21.12 -22.23 17.91
C MET A 343 20.31 -21.54 16.80
N ALA A 344 20.11 -22.23 15.67
CA ALA A 344 19.43 -21.67 14.49
C ALA A 344 17.96 -21.28 14.76
N LYS A 345 17.25 -22.04 15.63
CA LYS A 345 15.86 -21.76 16.03
C LYS A 345 15.66 -20.39 16.72
N LYS A 346 16.72 -19.79 17.25
CA LYS A 346 16.64 -18.48 17.94
C LYS A 346 16.58 -17.30 16.99
N LYS A 347 16.77 -17.51 15.68
CA LYS A 347 16.79 -16.46 14.65
C LYS A 347 15.56 -16.56 13.75
N THR A 348 14.99 -15.40 13.42
CA THR A 348 13.93 -15.31 12.40
C THR A 348 14.49 -15.46 10.99
N GLU A 349 13.66 -15.85 10.02
CA GLU A 349 14.07 -15.91 8.60
C GLU A 349 14.63 -14.57 8.10
N ARG A 350 14.04 -13.45 8.55
CA ARG A 350 14.49 -12.11 8.18
C ARG A 350 15.89 -11.78 8.71
N GLU A 351 16.16 -12.11 9.96
CA GLU A 351 17.48 -11.95 10.55
C GLU A 351 18.51 -12.79 9.81
N ARG A 352 18.17 -14.02 9.47
CA ARG A 352 19.02 -14.92 8.68
C ARG A 352 19.31 -14.39 7.27
N MET A 353 18.37 -13.69 6.66
CA MET A 353 18.56 -13.05 5.34
C MET A 353 19.42 -11.78 5.41
N THR A 354 19.38 -11.06 6.51
CA THR A 354 20.09 -9.77 6.67
C THR A 354 21.48 -9.93 7.30
N GLU A 355 21.70 -10.94 8.12
CA GLU A 355 22.96 -11.18 8.83
C GLU A 355 23.98 -11.94 7.97
N THR A 356 24.40 -11.34 6.85
CA THR A 356 25.37 -11.94 5.91
C THR A 356 26.81 -11.98 6.41
N ARG A 357 27.10 -11.40 7.57
CA ARG A 357 28.49 -11.24 8.08
C ARG A 357 29.00 -12.42 8.89
N LYS A 358 28.14 -13.27 9.42
CA LYS A 358 28.55 -14.41 10.24
C LYS A 358 28.20 -15.72 9.57
N VAL A 359 29.24 -16.41 9.08
CA VAL A 359 29.10 -17.73 8.46
C VAL A 359 29.04 -18.78 9.56
N THR A 360 27.97 -19.61 9.54
CA THR A 360 27.77 -20.75 10.45
C THR A 360 27.28 -21.96 9.70
N GLY A 361 27.58 -23.14 10.19
CA GLY A 361 27.10 -24.40 9.60
C GLY A 361 27.68 -25.61 10.32
N VAL A 362 27.06 -26.77 10.05
CA VAL A 362 27.52 -28.06 10.59
C VAL A 362 27.46 -29.12 9.49
N PHE A 363 28.45 -30.01 9.46
CA PHE A 363 28.48 -31.15 8.53
C PHE A 363 27.47 -32.23 8.98
N SER A 364 26.67 -32.73 8.04
CA SER A 364 25.67 -33.77 8.35
C SER A 364 26.24 -35.19 8.49
N GLY A 365 27.43 -35.41 7.96
CA GLY A 365 28.02 -36.76 7.84
C GLY A 365 27.71 -37.47 6.53
N SER A 366 26.85 -36.94 5.70
CA SER A 366 26.41 -37.53 4.43
C SER A 366 27.07 -36.88 3.21
N TYR A 367 27.07 -37.61 2.09
CA TYR A 367 27.60 -37.14 0.81
C TYR A 367 26.57 -37.31 -0.30
N ALA A 368 26.42 -36.27 -1.11
CA ALA A 368 25.59 -36.27 -2.30
C ALA A 368 26.44 -36.55 -3.55
N THR A 369 25.88 -37.23 -4.54
CA THR A 369 26.52 -37.48 -5.83
C THR A 369 26.00 -36.45 -6.84
N ASN A 370 26.92 -35.67 -7.44
CA ASN A 370 26.58 -34.73 -8.51
C ASN A 370 26.15 -35.51 -9.74
N PRO A 371 24.93 -35.32 -10.24
CA PRO A 371 24.35 -36.13 -11.31
C PRO A 371 25.06 -35.95 -12.67
N LEU A 372 25.82 -34.87 -12.88
CA LEU A 372 26.52 -34.60 -14.13
C LEU A 372 27.99 -34.96 -14.09
N THR A 373 28.65 -34.86 -12.94
CA THR A 373 30.09 -35.19 -12.82
C THR A 373 30.37 -36.55 -12.19
N GLY A 374 29.43 -37.07 -11.41
CA GLY A 374 29.59 -38.27 -10.60
C GLY A 374 30.40 -38.05 -9.31
N ASP A 375 30.84 -36.85 -9.04
CA ASP A 375 31.62 -36.52 -7.86
C ASP A 375 30.79 -36.56 -6.59
N LYS A 376 31.37 -37.01 -5.48
CA LYS A 376 30.76 -36.96 -4.15
C LYS A 376 31.08 -35.64 -3.45
N VAL A 377 30.06 -34.94 -3.03
CA VAL A 377 30.16 -33.66 -2.34
C VAL A 377 29.51 -33.74 -0.95
N PRO A 378 30.10 -33.11 0.09
CA PRO A 378 29.54 -33.15 1.45
C PRO A 378 28.23 -32.41 1.57
N VAL A 379 27.33 -32.90 2.42
CA VAL A 379 26.07 -32.27 2.75
C VAL A 379 26.20 -31.55 4.09
N TRP A 380 25.96 -30.23 4.06
CA TRP A 380 26.03 -29.36 5.23
C TRP A 380 24.65 -28.88 5.64
N ILE A 381 24.53 -28.39 6.85
CA ILE A 381 23.32 -27.72 7.37
C ILE A 381 23.72 -26.30 7.74
N SER A 382 22.99 -25.30 7.20
CA SER A 382 23.30 -23.92 7.50
C SER A 382 22.09 -23.00 7.43
N GLU A 383 22.06 -22.02 8.31
CA GLU A 383 20.99 -21.04 8.47
C GLU A 383 20.83 -20.06 7.30
N TYR A 384 21.80 -19.95 6.38
CA TYR A 384 21.65 -19.11 5.19
C TYR A 384 20.75 -19.70 4.11
N VAL A 385 20.36 -20.98 4.24
CA VAL A 385 19.36 -21.65 3.40
C VAL A 385 18.01 -21.64 4.12
N LEU A 386 16.96 -21.27 3.40
CA LEU A 386 15.60 -21.20 3.93
C LEU A 386 14.78 -22.41 3.49
N ALA A 387 14.09 -23.06 4.41
CA ALA A 387 13.23 -24.22 4.11
C ALA A 387 12.10 -23.92 3.14
N GLY A 388 11.59 -22.69 3.16
CA GLY A 388 10.49 -22.27 2.31
C GLY A 388 10.89 -21.81 0.91
N TYR A 389 12.16 -21.86 0.53
CA TYR A 389 12.62 -21.58 -0.83
C TYR A 389 13.06 -22.86 -1.52
N GLY A 390 12.39 -23.21 -2.62
CA GLY A 390 12.65 -24.47 -3.32
C GLY A 390 12.26 -25.69 -2.51
N THR A 391 13.22 -26.59 -2.30
CA THR A 391 13.05 -27.88 -1.59
C THR A 391 13.64 -27.87 -0.17
N GLY A 392 14.13 -26.74 0.31
CA GLY A 392 14.87 -26.64 1.56
C GLY A 392 16.29 -27.21 1.49
N ALA A 393 16.74 -27.56 0.28
CA ALA A 393 18.09 -28.05 -0.03
C ALA A 393 18.61 -27.31 -1.26
N ILE A 394 19.88 -26.91 -1.26
CA ILE A 394 20.53 -26.24 -2.37
C ILE A 394 21.84 -26.94 -2.77
N MET A 395 22.18 -26.86 -4.05
CA MET A 395 23.53 -27.11 -4.52
C MET A 395 24.33 -25.81 -4.33
N ALA A 396 25.52 -25.91 -3.79
CA ALA A 396 26.39 -24.77 -3.54
C ALA A 396 27.49 -24.67 -4.59
N VAL A 397 27.65 -23.47 -5.19
CA VAL A 397 28.60 -23.15 -6.24
C VAL A 397 29.45 -21.96 -5.83
N PRO A 398 30.49 -22.15 -5.00
CA PRO A 398 31.20 -21.04 -4.37
C PRO A 398 31.90 -20.09 -5.35
N ALA A 399 32.24 -20.55 -6.55
CA ALA A 399 32.83 -19.68 -7.56
C ALA A 399 31.87 -18.60 -8.09
N HIS A 400 30.54 -18.82 -8.00
CA HIS A 400 29.53 -18.01 -8.67
C HIS A 400 28.34 -17.61 -7.77
N ASP A 401 28.46 -17.76 -6.45
CA ASP A 401 27.55 -17.25 -5.43
C ASP A 401 28.34 -16.77 -4.22
N SER A 402 28.14 -15.52 -3.82
CA SER A 402 28.92 -14.90 -2.73
C SER A 402 28.71 -15.53 -1.37
N ARG A 403 27.51 -16.06 -1.10
CA ARG A 403 27.19 -16.73 0.16
C ARG A 403 27.88 -18.11 0.21
N ASP A 404 27.79 -18.85 -0.87
CA ASP A 404 28.47 -20.14 -1.03
C ASP A 404 30.00 -19.97 -0.96
N TYR A 405 30.53 -18.88 -1.54
CA TYR A 405 31.92 -18.52 -1.47
C TYR A 405 32.40 -18.26 -0.04
N ALA A 406 31.66 -17.44 0.70
CA ALA A 406 31.97 -17.14 2.10
C ALA A 406 31.96 -18.43 2.95
N PHE A 407 30.95 -19.29 2.73
CA PHE A 407 30.85 -20.59 3.39
C PHE A 407 32.01 -21.51 3.04
N ALA A 408 32.35 -21.66 1.75
CA ALA A 408 33.44 -22.49 1.29
C ALA A 408 34.81 -22.03 1.85
N ARG A 409 35.06 -20.72 1.90
CA ARG A 409 36.26 -20.15 2.49
C ARG A 409 36.35 -20.40 3.99
N HIS A 410 35.24 -20.26 4.71
CA HIS A 410 35.18 -20.50 6.15
C HIS A 410 35.45 -21.96 6.52
N PHE A 411 34.92 -22.91 5.78
CA PHE A 411 35.03 -24.35 6.04
C PHE A 411 36.11 -25.03 5.17
N ASN A 412 36.91 -24.25 4.44
CA ASN A 412 38.01 -24.73 3.58
C ASN A 412 37.52 -25.75 2.53
N LEU A 413 36.41 -25.46 1.87
CA LEU A 413 35.83 -26.27 0.79
C LEU A 413 36.37 -25.81 -0.58
N PRO A 414 36.37 -26.69 -1.60
CA PRO A 414 36.87 -26.34 -2.93
C PRO A 414 36.04 -25.26 -3.62
N VAL A 415 36.70 -24.44 -4.45
CA VAL A 415 36.07 -23.41 -5.32
C VAL A 415 36.52 -23.68 -6.75
N ILE A 416 35.57 -24.00 -7.64
CA ILE A 416 35.82 -24.37 -9.04
C ILE A 416 35.25 -23.28 -9.95
N PRO A 417 36.06 -22.45 -10.60
CA PRO A 417 35.62 -21.43 -11.54
C PRO A 417 35.03 -22.05 -12.82
N LEU A 418 33.92 -21.53 -13.31
CA LEU A 418 33.20 -22.00 -14.50
C LEU A 418 33.16 -20.98 -15.63
N ILE A 419 33.74 -19.80 -15.44
CA ILE A 419 33.79 -18.72 -16.44
C ILE A 419 35.22 -18.47 -16.80
N GLU A 420 35.55 -18.40 -18.11
CA GLU A 420 36.88 -18.13 -18.61
C GLU A 420 37.41 -16.79 -18.08
N GLY A 421 38.61 -16.81 -17.52
CA GLY A 421 39.33 -15.63 -17.06
C GLY A 421 38.78 -14.97 -15.80
N CYS A 422 37.78 -15.55 -15.13
CA CYS A 422 37.33 -15.02 -13.85
C CYS A 422 38.33 -15.32 -12.72
N ASP A 423 38.60 -14.32 -11.89
CA ASP A 423 39.41 -14.46 -10.70
C ASP A 423 38.54 -14.70 -9.47
N VAL A 424 38.65 -15.88 -8.89
CA VAL A 424 37.90 -16.29 -7.70
C VAL A 424 38.79 -16.44 -6.45
N SER A 425 39.97 -15.87 -6.47
CA SER A 425 40.94 -15.96 -5.37
C SER A 425 40.50 -15.20 -4.13
N GLU A 426 39.90 -14.03 -4.29
CA GLU A 426 39.46 -13.12 -3.21
C GLU A 426 37.95 -13.00 -3.05
N SER A 427 37.19 -13.25 -4.11
CA SER A 427 35.72 -13.16 -4.11
C SER A 427 35.11 -14.05 -5.18
N SER A 428 33.80 -14.34 -5.07
CA SER A 428 33.05 -15.01 -6.12
C SER A 428 32.85 -14.12 -7.34
N PHE A 429 32.59 -14.73 -8.48
CA PHE A 429 32.16 -14.06 -9.71
C PHE A 429 30.66 -14.32 -9.93
N ASP A 430 29.82 -13.44 -9.37
CA ASP A 430 28.35 -13.62 -9.35
C ASP A 430 27.65 -13.15 -10.62
N ALA A 431 28.35 -12.46 -11.52
CA ALA A 431 27.80 -11.98 -12.78
C ALA A 431 27.34 -13.14 -13.67
N LYS A 432 26.15 -12.98 -14.27
CA LYS A 432 25.61 -14.00 -15.20
C LYS A 432 26.03 -13.73 -16.63
N GLU A 433 27.34 -13.58 -16.83
CA GLU A 433 27.98 -13.25 -18.10
C GLU A 433 29.33 -13.94 -18.26
N GLY A 434 29.81 -14.03 -19.50
CA GLY A 434 31.07 -14.66 -19.83
C GLY A 434 30.90 -15.97 -20.57
N ILE A 435 32.02 -16.62 -20.85
CA ILE A 435 32.10 -17.89 -21.57
C ILE A 435 32.34 -19.03 -20.58
N MET A 436 31.58 -20.10 -20.70
CA MET A 436 31.66 -21.26 -19.82
C MET A 436 32.95 -22.05 -20.05
N CYS A 437 33.60 -22.44 -18.95
CA CYS A 437 34.71 -23.40 -18.93
C CYS A 437 34.52 -24.41 -17.78
N ASN A 438 35.31 -25.48 -17.74
CA ASN A 438 35.19 -26.56 -16.73
C ASN A 438 33.77 -27.14 -16.58
N SER A 439 32.96 -27.07 -17.65
CA SER A 439 31.51 -27.32 -17.61
C SER A 439 31.04 -28.32 -18.66
N GLY A 440 31.92 -29.27 -19.08
CA GLY A 440 31.59 -30.36 -19.99
C GLY A 440 30.97 -29.85 -21.31
N PHE A 441 29.76 -30.28 -21.62
CA PHE A 441 29.04 -29.90 -22.84
C PHE A 441 28.65 -28.41 -22.92
N LEU A 442 28.77 -27.67 -21.86
CA LEU A 442 28.51 -26.24 -21.79
C LEU A 442 29.72 -25.37 -22.12
N ASN A 443 30.93 -25.96 -22.20
CA ASN A 443 32.15 -25.22 -22.51
C ASN A 443 32.03 -24.45 -23.82
N GLY A 444 32.51 -23.21 -23.82
CA GLY A 444 32.47 -22.33 -24.98
C GLY A 444 31.14 -21.63 -25.25
N LYS A 445 30.07 -21.95 -24.51
CA LYS A 445 28.80 -21.24 -24.57
C LYS A 445 28.84 -20.00 -23.66
N THR A 446 28.11 -18.96 -24.04
CA THR A 446 27.82 -17.86 -23.09
C THR A 446 26.93 -18.36 -21.96
N VAL A 447 26.97 -17.71 -20.80
CA VAL A 447 26.10 -18.06 -19.67
C VAL A 447 24.63 -18.03 -20.08
N LYS A 448 24.24 -17.04 -20.91
CA LYS A 448 22.88 -16.92 -21.45
C LYS A 448 22.42 -18.13 -22.27
N GLU A 449 23.32 -18.73 -23.03
CA GLU A 449 23.07 -19.95 -23.83
C GLU A 449 23.21 -21.22 -22.98
N ALA A 450 24.07 -21.21 -21.97
CA ALA A 450 24.36 -22.38 -21.13
C ALA A 450 23.17 -22.69 -20.17
N ILE A 451 22.48 -21.69 -19.64
CA ILE A 451 21.35 -21.91 -18.73
C ILE A 451 20.22 -22.74 -19.39
N PRO A 452 19.65 -22.35 -20.55
CA PRO A 452 18.64 -23.19 -21.21
C PRO A 452 19.18 -24.53 -21.65
N ALA A 453 20.43 -24.60 -22.19
CA ALA A 453 21.05 -25.85 -22.63
C ALA A 453 21.25 -26.85 -21.47
N ALA A 454 21.59 -26.36 -20.27
CA ALA A 454 21.68 -27.20 -19.09
C ALA A 454 20.31 -27.72 -18.62
N ILE A 455 19.27 -26.90 -18.68
CA ILE A 455 17.90 -27.30 -18.33
C ILE A 455 17.39 -28.36 -19.33
N ASP A 456 17.60 -28.15 -20.62
CA ASP A 456 17.22 -29.10 -21.66
C ASP A 456 17.94 -30.46 -21.45
N TYR A 457 19.23 -30.41 -21.15
CA TYR A 457 20.01 -31.62 -20.86
C TYR A 457 19.49 -32.38 -19.65
N VAL A 458 19.13 -31.68 -18.59
CA VAL A 458 18.58 -32.27 -17.36
C VAL A 458 17.27 -33.02 -17.66
N GLU A 459 16.38 -32.46 -18.50
CA GLU A 459 15.13 -33.08 -18.91
C GLU A 459 15.36 -34.29 -19.82
N GLU A 460 16.20 -34.14 -20.88
CA GLU A 460 16.46 -35.19 -21.85
C GLU A 460 17.12 -36.42 -21.23
N HIS A 461 17.93 -36.26 -20.20
CA HIS A 461 18.64 -37.37 -19.54
C HIS A 461 17.92 -37.88 -18.28
N GLY A 462 16.70 -37.38 -17.98
CA GLY A 462 15.94 -37.86 -16.80
C GLY A 462 16.57 -37.54 -15.45
N ILE A 463 17.48 -36.54 -15.41
CA ILE A 463 18.11 -36.06 -14.16
C ILE A 463 17.15 -35.21 -13.34
N GLY A 464 16.18 -34.60 -14.00
CA GLY A 464 15.20 -33.71 -13.41
C GLY A 464 14.26 -33.14 -14.46
N ARG A 465 13.72 -31.97 -14.18
CA ARG A 465 12.75 -31.29 -15.06
C ARG A 465 12.87 -29.79 -14.96
N ARG A 466 12.46 -29.10 -16.04
CA ARG A 466 12.22 -27.66 -16.03
C ARG A 466 11.13 -27.32 -15.03
N LYS A 467 11.32 -26.24 -14.28
CA LYS A 467 10.30 -25.78 -13.33
C LYS A 467 10.25 -24.27 -13.25
N ILE A 468 9.03 -23.75 -13.21
CA ILE A 468 8.75 -22.39 -12.80
C ILE A 468 8.43 -22.43 -11.32
N ASN A 469 9.11 -21.63 -10.56
CA ASN A 469 8.91 -21.48 -9.12
C ASN A 469 8.53 -20.05 -8.80
N TYR A 470 7.76 -19.87 -7.73
CA TYR A 470 7.34 -18.57 -7.23
C TYR A 470 7.77 -18.42 -5.77
N ARG A 471 8.16 -17.20 -5.39
CA ARG A 471 8.44 -16.88 -3.99
C ARG A 471 7.16 -16.73 -3.18
N LEU A 472 6.08 -16.29 -3.83
CA LEU A 472 4.76 -16.13 -3.22
C LEU A 472 4.33 -17.46 -2.58
N ARG A 473 3.96 -17.40 -1.31
CA ARG A 473 3.48 -18.54 -0.52
C ARG A 473 2.01 -18.41 -0.25
N ASP A 474 1.41 -19.53 0.16
CA ASP A 474 0.04 -19.55 0.63
C ASP A 474 -0.12 -18.65 1.86
N ALA A 475 -1.26 -17.99 1.95
CA ALA A 475 -1.53 -17.06 3.04
C ALA A 475 -1.94 -17.82 4.29
N ILE A 476 -1.25 -17.59 5.41
CA ILE A 476 -1.67 -18.09 6.73
C ILE A 476 -2.92 -17.32 7.12
N PHE A 477 -4.03 -18.03 7.29
CA PHE A 477 -5.36 -17.44 7.40
C PHE A 477 -6.01 -17.62 8.79
N SER A 478 -5.36 -18.24 9.75
CA SER A 478 -5.83 -18.36 11.13
C SER A 478 -5.15 -17.38 12.07
N ARG A 479 -5.92 -16.81 13.00
CA ARG A 479 -5.43 -16.02 14.12
C ARG A 479 -6.03 -16.52 15.43
N GLN A 480 -5.23 -16.58 16.46
CA GLN A 480 -5.64 -16.97 17.82
C GLN A 480 -6.16 -15.73 18.55
N ARG A 481 -7.23 -15.14 18.00
CA ARG A 481 -7.86 -13.90 18.46
C ARG A 481 -9.36 -14.10 18.64
N TYR A 482 -9.96 -13.25 19.47
CA TYR A 482 -11.41 -13.13 19.58
C TYR A 482 -11.97 -12.17 18.52
N TRP A 483 -11.34 -10.97 18.39
CA TRP A 483 -11.85 -9.90 17.55
C TRP A 483 -11.43 -10.06 16.09
N GLY A 484 -12.15 -10.94 15.41
CA GLY A 484 -11.99 -11.29 14.00
C GLY A 484 -13.16 -12.13 13.54
N GLU A 485 -13.29 -12.35 12.24
CA GLU A 485 -14.34 -13.18 11.68
C GLU A 485 -14.17 -14.63 12.15
N PRO A 486 -15.18 -15.25 12.81
CA PRO A 486 -15.11 -16.66 13.15
C PRO A 486 -15.24 -17.54 11.91
N PHE A 487 -14.51 -18.66 11.90
CA PHE A 487 -14.62 -19.65 10.83
C PHE A 487 -15.93 -20.43 10.92
N PRO A 488 -16.73 -20.48 9.85
CA PRO A 488 -17.97 -21.24 9.82
C PRO A 488 -17.68 -22.75 9.59
N MET A 489 -16.81 -23.30 10.43
CA MET A 489 -16.32 -24.69 10.36
C MET A 489 -16.46 -25.36 11.71
N TYR A 490 -16.91 -26.61 11.70
CA TYR A 490 -16.97 -27.46 12.89
C TYR A 490 -16.27 -28.78 12.63
N PHE A 491 -15.92 -29.50 13.68
CA PHE A 491 -15.15 -30.76 13.59
C PHE A 491 -16.02 -31.94 13.94
N LYS A 492 -16.55 -32.63 12.92
CA LYS A 492 -17.31 -33.87 13.07
C LYS A 492 -16.35 -35.05 13.03
N ASP A 493 -16.26 -35.77 14.15
CA ASP A 493 -15.32 -36.89 14.30
C ASP A 493 -13.87 -36.56 13.90
N GLY A 494 -13.45 -35.33 14.16
CA GLY A 494 -12.12 -34.78 13.81
C GLY A 494 -11.97 -34.35 12.35
N VAL A 495 -13.02 -34.36 11.55
CA VAL A 495 -13.04 -33.92 10.18
C VAL A 495 -13.61 -32.48 10.10
N ALA A 496 -12.85 -31.56 9.54
CA ALA A 496 -13.33 -30.21 9.32
C ALA A 496 -14.51 -30.18 8.34
N THR A 497 -15.65 -29.70 8.81
CA THR A 497 -16.94 -29.74 8.10
C THR A 497 -17.49 -28.33 8.00
N PRO A 498 -17.91 -27.87 6.81
CA PRO A 498 -18.46 -26.52 6.62
C PRO A 498 -19.89 -26.43 7.18
N MET A 499 -20.22 -25.28 7.78
CA MET A 499 -21.61 -24.96 8.12
C MET A 499 -22.42 -24.70 6.86
N PRO A 500 -23.71 -25.05 6.83
CA PRO A 500 -24.60 -24.64 5.76
C PRO A 500 -24.71 -23.13 5.64
N PHE A 501 -24.82 -22.61 4.42
CA PHE A 501 -24.90 -21.17 4.17
C PHE A 501 -26.07 -20.51 4.91
N GLU A 502 -27.18 -21.22 5.05
CA GLU A 502 -28.38 -20.75 5.74
C GLU A 502 -28.16 -20.39 7.21
N ASN A 503 -27.09 -20.93 7.80
CA ASN A 503 -26.72 -20.71 9.20
C ASN A 503 -25.71 -19.55 9.36
N LEU A 504 -25.36 -18.88 8.28
CA LEU A 504 -24.52 -17.70 8.33
C LEU A 504 -25.35 -16.41 8.58
N PRO A 505 -24.82 -15.40 9.28
CA PRO A 505 -23.47 -15.39 9.86
C PRO A 505 -23.34 -16.25 11.13
N LEU A 506 -22.18 -16.90 11.29
CA LEU A 506 -21.76 -17.41 12.59
C LEU A 506 -21.23 -16.22 13.39
N GLU A 507 -21.96 -15.78 14.39
CA GLU A 507 -21.62 -14.61 15.19
C GLU A 507 -20.63 -14.95 16.31
N LEU A 508 -19.81 -13.96 16.71
CA LEU A 508 -18.90 -14.08 17.85
C LEU A 508 -19.69 -14.27 19.15
N PRO A 509 -19.35 -15.27 19.98
CA PRO A 509 -20.02 -15.51 21.25
C PRO A 509 -19.56 -14.53 22.33
N GLU A 510 -20.37 -14.35 23.36
CA GLU A 510 -19.95 -13.69 24.59
C GLU A 510 -18.95 -14.57 25.33
N ILE A 511 -17.84 -13.98 25.80
CA ILE A 511 -16.80 -14.67 26.56
C ILE A 511 -16.40 -13.84 27.80
N ASP A 512 -15.83 -14.52 28.80
CA ASP A 512 -15.47 -13.93 30.08
C ASP A 512 -14.14 -13.14 30.05
N GLY A 513 -13.37 -13.28 28.99
CA GLY A 513 -12.09 -12.58 28.81
C GLY A 513 -11.48 -12.82 27.42
N TYR A 514 -10.57 -11.96 27.02
CA TYR A 514 -10.02 -11.93 25.66
C TYR A 514 -8.59 -12.50 25.57
N LYS A 515 -8.04 -13.00 26.66
CA LYS A 515 -6.77 -13.74 26.68
C LYS A 515 -6.99 -15.20 26.32
N PRO A 516 -5.98 -15.90 25.79
CA PRO A 516 -6.03 -17.36 25.65
C PRO A 516 -6.47 -18.05 26.93
N THR A 517 -6.99 -19.27 26.80
CA THR A 517 -7.35 -20.10 27.97
C THR A 517 -6.09 -20.51 28.75
N GLU A 518 -6.27 -21.05 29.97
CA GLU A 518 -5.16 -21.58 30.78
C GLU A 518 -4.45 -22.75 30.10
N SER A 519 -5.16 -23.51 29.26
CA SER A 519 -4.62 -24.60 28.44
C SER A 519 -3.89 -24.14 27.19
N GLY A 520 -3.89 -22.80 26.88
CA GLY A 520 -3.25 -22.22 25.71
C GLY A 520 -4.11 -22.23 24.43
N GLU A 521 -5.40 -22.55 24.54
CA GLU A 521 -6.34 -22.42 23.43
C GLU A 521 -6.65 -20.95 23.13
N PRO A 522 -7.04 -20.61 21.88
CA PRO A 522 -7.47 -19.27 21.53
C PRO A 522 -8.61 -18.75 22.43
N PRO A 523 -8.82 -17.44 22.51
CA PRO A 523 -9.86 -16.84 23.37
C PRO A 523 -11.27 -17.43 23.16
N LEU A 524 -11.64 -17.87 21.95
CA LEU A 524 -12.92 -18.53 21.67
C LEU A 524 -13.10 -19.85 22.45
N GLY A 525 -12.00 -20.48 22.91
CA GLY A 525 -12.07 -21.63 23.82
C GLY A 525 -12.68 -21.32 25.19
N ARG A 526 -12.85 -20.03 25.53
CA ARG A 526 -13.57 -19.56 26.75
C ARG A 526 -15.07 -19.56 26.60
N ALA A 527 -15.57 -19.66 25.35
CA ALA A 527 -17.00 -19.65 25.08
C ALA A 527 -17.67 -20.91 25.63
N LYS A 528 -18.79 -20.74 26.31
CA LYS A 528 -19.66 -21.85 26.72
C LYS A 528 -20.50 -22.25 25.51
N ASP A 529 -20.60 -23.54 25.25
CA ASP A 529 -21.45 -24.10 24.18
C ASP A 529 -21.05 -23.65 22.75
N TRP A 530 -19.74 -23.40 22.50
CA TRP A 530 -19.22 -23.09 21.17
C TRP A 530 -19.18 -24.36 20.31
N THR A 531 -20.41 -24.80 19.94
CA THR A 531 -20.66 -26.04 19.19
C THR A 531 -21.74 -25.85 18.13
N TYR A 532 -21.65 -26.65 17.08
CA TYR A 532 -22.68 -26.75 16.05
C TYR A 532 -23.13 -28.25 15.99
N GLU A 533 -24.42 -28.50 16.13
CA GLU A 533 -24.98 -29.86 16.21
C GLU A 533 -24.29 -30.75 17.25
N GLY A 534 -23.75 -30.16 18.31
CA GLY A 534 -22.99 -30.84 19.36
C GLY A 534 -21.52 -31.12 19.05
N TYR A 535 -21.03 -30.68 17.87
CA TYR A 535 -19.63 -30.78 17.50
C TYR A 535 -18.89 -29.43 17.73
N PRO A 536 -17.60 -29.46 18.09
CA PRO A 536 -16.85 -28.23 18.38
C PRO A 536 -16.63 -27.39 17.10
N ILE A 537 -16.81 -26.11 17.23
CA ILE A 537 -16.51 -25.11 16.17
C ILE A 537 -15.03 -24.70 16.26
N GLU A 538 -14.43 -24.30 15.13
CA GLU A 538 -13.09 -23.74 15.05
C GLU A 538 -12.89 -22.61 16.08
N LEU A 539 -11.76 -22.63 16.77
CA LEU A 539 -11.45 -21.67 17.82
C LEU A 539 -10.64 -20.46 17.33
N SER A 540 -10.00 -20.56 16.17
CA SER A 540 -9.29 -19.40 15.57
C SER A 540 -10.25 -18.49 14.81
N THR A 541 -9.82 -17.27 14.52
CA THR A 541 -10.52 -16.31 13.69
C THR A 541 -9.71 -15.99 12.44
N MET A 542 -10.35 -15.39 11.44
CA MET A 542 -9.71 -14.95 10.22
C MET A 542 -8.84 -13.72 10.49
N PRO A 543 -7.80 -13.46 9.67
CA PRO A 543 -6.98 -12.26 9.79
C PRO A 543 -7.75 -11.01 9.35
N GLY A 544 -7.31 -9.82 9.80
CA GLY A 544 -7.94 -8.54 9.44
C GLY A 544 -8.08 -8.32 7.93
N PHE A 545 -7.14 -8.83 7.13
CA PHE A 545 -7.22 -8.69 5.67
C PHE A 545 -8.35 -9.52 5.01
N ALA A 546 -9.00 -10.44 5.72
CA ALA A 546 -10.11 -11.22 5.18
C ALA A 546 -11.28 -10.30 4.80
N GLY A 547 -11.71 -9.44 5.72
CA GLY A 547 -12.81 -8.51 5.50
C GLY A 547 -12.48 -7.43 4.45
N SER A 548 -11.25 -6.97 4.39
CA SER A 548 -10.82 -5.93 3.45
C SER A 548 -10.54 -6.44 2.02
N SER A 549 -10.48 -7.76 1.79
CA SER A 549 -10.13 -8.30 0.48
C SER A 549 -11.21 -8.10 -0.59
N ALA A 550 -12.49 -8.01 -0.22
CA ALA A 550 -13.62 -7.89 -1.16
C ALA A 550 -14.60 -6.74 -0.82
N TYR A 551 -14.20 -5.78 0.01
CA TYR A 551 -15.09 -4.72 0.47
C TYR A 551 -15.59 -3.82 -0.67
N TYR A 552 -14.80 -3.63 -1.70
CA TYR A 552 -15.17 -2.88 -2.90
C TYR A 552 -16.38 -3.49 -3.62
N LEU A 553 -16.55 -4.80 -3.59
CA LEU A 553 -17.75 -5.47 -4.12
C LEU A 553 -18.98 -5.20 -3.24
N ARG A 554 -18.79 -5.27 -1.93
CA ARG A 554 -19.90 -5.05 -1.00
C ARG A 554 -20.44 -3.63 -1.04
N TYR A 555 -19.60 -2.64 -1.30
CA TYR A 555 -20.03 -1.26 -1.53
C TYR A 555 -20.98 -1.09 -2.72
N MET A 556 -20.88 -1.95 -3.73
CA MET A 556 -21.78 -1.90 -4.88
C MET A 556 -23.24 -2.25 -4.50
N ASP A 557 -23.40 -3.11 -3.47
CA ASP A 557 -24.70 -3.66 -3.08
C ASP A 557 -24.75 -4.01 -1.58
N PRO A 558 -24.54 -3.02 -0.68
CA PRO A 558 -24.25 -3.28 0.73
C PRO A 558 -25.43 -3.84 1.55
N HIS A 559 -26.66 -3.69 1.04
CA HIS A 559 -27.89 -4.12 1.71
C HIS A 559 -28.47 -5.41 1.14
N ASN A 560 -27.74 -6.10 0.26
CA ASN A 560 -28.20 -7.36 -0.31
C ASN A 560 -27.97 -8.52 0.67
N ASP A 561 -29.04 -9.12 1.15
CA ASP A 561 -28.96 -10.25 2.07
C ASP A 561 -28.80 -11.62 1.36
N ASN A 562 -28.95 -11.66 0.04
CA ASN A 562 -28.97 -12.89 -0.75
C ASN A 562 -27.66 -13.13 -1.51
N ALA A 563 -26.85 -12.10 -1.75
CA ALA A 563 -25.59 -12.19 -2.45
C ALA A 563 -24.58 -11.15 -1.92
N LEU A 564 -23.29 -11.42 -2.07
CA LEU A 564 -22.22 -10.46 -1.80
C LEU A 564 -22.44 -9.18 -2.62
N VAL A 565 -22.78 -9.36 -3.86
CA VAL A 565 -23.14 -8.34 -4.83
C VAL A 565 -24.12 -8.95 -5.85
N SER A 566 -25.16 -8.24 -6.23
CA SER A 566 -26.05 -8.67 -7.31
C SER A 566 -25.38 -8.59 -8.67
N THR A 567 -25.78 -9.43 -9.59
CA THR A 567 -25.30 -9.40 -10.99
C THR A 567 -25.53 -8.01 -11.62
N GLU A 568 -26.68 -7.41 -11.37
CA GLU A 568 -27.01 -6.06 -11.87
C GLU A 568 -26.03 -5.00 -11.36
N ALA A 569 -25.71 -5.00 -10.07
CA ALA A 569 -24.78 -4.05 -9.48
C ALA A 569 -23.35 -4.29 -9.96
N ASP A 570 -22.92 -5.56 -10.04
CA ASP A 570 -21.59 -5.93 -10.52
C ASP A 570 -21.40 -5.55 -12.01
N GLU A 571 -22.38 -5.86 -12.87
CA GLU A 571 -22.31 -5.51 -14.29
C GLU A 571 -22.37 -4.01 -14.56
N TYR A 572 -23.01 -3.23 -13.70
CA TYR A 572 -23.06 -1.77 -13.81
C TYR A 572 -21.79 -1.10 -13.27
N TRP A 573 -21.39 -1.38 -12.03
CA TRP A 573 -20.24 -0.74 -11.40
C TRP A 573 -18.90 -1.35 -11.81
N ARG A 574 -18.88 -2.62 -12.15
CA ARG A 574 -17.72 -3.40 -12.66
C ARG A 574 -16.50 -3.31 -11.73
N ASP A 575 -15.35 -2.97 -12.29
CA ASP A 575 -14.13 -2.69 -11.53
C ASP A 575 -14.12 -1.26 -10.95
N VAL A 576 -13.27 -1.05 -9.96
CA VAL A 576 -12.99 0.28 -9.42
C VAL A 576 -12.19 1.08 -10.46
N ASP A 577 -12.72 2.21 -10.91
CA ASP A 577 -12.07 3.06 -11.93
C ASP A 577 -10.84 3.77 -11.37
N LEU A 578 -10.92 4.25 -10.12
CA LEU A 578 -9.83 4.92 -9.42
C LEU A 578 -9.76 4.46 -7.98
N TYR A 579 -8.62 3.93 -7.57
CA TYR A 579 -8.31 3.53 -6.21
C TYR A 579 -7.16 4.36 -5.65
N ILE A 580 -7.38 5.02 -4.51
CA ILE A 580 -6.35 5.83 -3.84
C ILE A 580 -6.04 5.24 -2.47
N GLY A 581 -4.74 5.07 -2.18
CA GLY A 581 -4.29 4.54 -0.90
C GLY A 581 -2.78 4.44 -0.77
N GLY A 582 -2.30 4.04 0.42
CA GLY A 582 -0.89 3.98 0.74
C GLY A 582 -0.13 2.85 0.03
N THR A 583 1.15 3.08 -0.26
CA THR A 583 2.04 2.09 -0.89
C THR A 583 2.36 0.89 0.02
N GLU A 584 2.18 1.02 1.33
CA GLU A 584 2.38 -0.05 2.31
C GLU A 584 1.47 -1.27 2.07
N HIS A 585 0.39 -1.08 1.31
CA HIS A 585 -0.56 -2.14 0.97
C HIS A 585 -0.23 -2.88 -0.33
N ALA A 586 0.86 -2.53 -1.00
CA ALA A 586 1.23 -3.05 -2.33
C ALA A 586 1.38 -4.58 -2.36
N THR A 587 2.00 -5.18 -1.35
CA THR A 587 2.31 -6.60 -1.28
C THR A 587 1.40 -7.40 -0.35
N GLY A 588 0.53 -6.74 0.39
CA GLY A 588 -0.47 -7.36 1.26
C GLY A 588 -1.87 -7.25 0.67
N HIS A 589 -2.62 -6.23 1.09
CA HIS A 589 -4.02 -6.01 0.70
C HIS A 589 -4.28 -6.11 -0.81
N LEU A 590 -3.46 -5.49 -1.65
CA LEU A 590 -3.68 -5.48 -3.09
C LEU A 590 -3.54 -6.88 -3.71
N ILE A 591 -2.57 -7.69 -3.27
CA ILE A 591 -2.43 -9.07 -3.74
C ILE A 591 -3.62 -9.92 -3.29
N TYR A 592 -4.06 -9.78 -2.04
CA TYR A 592 -5.20 -10.55 -1.53
C TYR A 592 -6.51 -10.13 -2.20
N SER A 593 -6.74 -8.84 -2.45
CA SER A 593 -7.92 -8.38 -3.20
C SER A 593 -7.92 -8.90 -4.64
N ARG A 594 -6.78 -8.89 -5.32
CA ARG A 594 -6.65 -9.42 -6.69
C ARG A 594 -6.88 -10.94 -6.71
N PHE A 595 -6.32 -11.67 -5.74
CA PHE A 595 -6.56 -13.11 -5.58
C PHE A 595 -8.05 -13.40 -5.34
N TRP A 596 -8.68 -12.70 -4.41
CA TRP A 596 -10.09 -12.86 -4.07
C TRP A 596 -11.00 -12.60 -5.26
N ASN A 597 -10.73 -11.52 -5.99
CA ASN A 597 -11.47 -11.17 -7.17
C ASN A 597 -11.34 -12.21 -8.30
N LYS A 598 -10.12 -12.69 -8.57
CA LYS A 598 -9.87 -13.75 -9.56
C LYS A 598 -10.57 -15.06 -9.20
N PHE A 599 -10.58 -15.40 -7.92
CA PHE A 599 -11.31 -16.56 -7.43
C PHE A 599 -12.82 -16.43 -7.67
N LEU A 600 -13.41 -15.29 -7.32
CA LEU A 600 -14.83 -15.03 -7.56
C LEU A 600 -15.16 -14.96 -9.05
N PHE A 601 -14.27 -14.42 -9.85
CA PHE A 601 -14.38 -14.40 -11.31
C PHE A 601 -14.38 -15.82 -11.91
N ASP A 602 -13.50 -16.70 -11.46
CA ASP A 602 -13.43 -18.09 -11.92
C ASP A 602 -14.74 -18.84 -11.69
N LEU A 603 -15.42 -18.55 -10.58
CA LEU A 603 -16.70 -19.17 -10.24
C LEU A 603 -17.92 -18.41 -10.82
N GLY A 604 -17.71 -17.31 -11.55
CA GLY A 604 -18.76 -16.54 -12.22
C GLY A 604 -19.57 -15.61 -11.31
N TYR A 605 -19.07 -15.27 -10.14
CA TYR A 605 -19.73 -14.33 -9.22
C TYR A 605 -19.49 -12.86 -9.53
N VAL A 606 -18.42 -12.54 -10.24
CA VAL A 606 -18.08 -11.18 -10.68
C VAL A 606 -17.71 -11.16 -12.16
N CYS A 607 -17.94 -10.03 -12.82
CA CYS A 607 -17.75 -9.89 -14.26
C CYS A 607 -16.33 -9.48 -14.68
N GLU A 608 -15.54 -8.94 -13.76
CA GLU A 608 -14.17 -8.49 -14.04
C GLU A 608 -13.11 -9.37 -13.38
N ASN A 609 -12.00 -9.62 -14.09
CA ASN A 609 -10.89 -10.43 -13.61
C ASN A 609 -9.98 -9.67 -12.62
N GLU A 610 -9.92 -8.34 -12.74
CA GLU A 610 -9.15 -7.46 -11.86
C GLU A 610 -10.06 -6.46 -11.13
N PRO A 611 -9.82 -6.20 -9.83
CA PRO A 611 -10.71 -5.34 -9.06
C PRO A 611 -10.49 -3.84 -9.28
N PHE A 612 -9.25 -3.41 -9.59
CA PHE A 612 -8.83 -2.01 -9.59
C PHE A 612 -8.12 -1.65 -10.88
N ARG A 613 -8.72 -0.76 -11.69
CA ARG A 613 -8.19 -0.36 -13.00
C ARG A 613 -6.99 0.57 -12.84
N LYS A 614 -7.20 1.71 -12.17
CA LYS A 614 -6.16 2.71 -11.89
C LYS A 614 -5.92 2.80 -10.40
N LEU A 615 -4.66 2.79 -10.02
CA LEU A 615 -4.24 2.97 -8.63
C LEU A 615 -3.26 4.13 -8.52
N VAL A 616 -3.55 5.02 -7.57
CA VAL A 616 -2.69 6.18 -7.24
C VAL A 616 -2.30 6.08 -5.77
N ASN A 617 -1.00 6.06 -5.52
CA ASN A 617 -0.48 6.10 -4.17
C ASN A 617 -0.18 7.54 -3.76
N GLN A 618 -0.81 8.03 -2.70
CA GLN A 618 -0.42 9.29 -2.09
C GLN A 618 0.85 9.12 -1.26
N GLY A 619 1.67 10.16 -1.22
CA GLY A 619 2.77 10.26 -0.27
C GLY A 619 2.27 10.50 1.16
N MET A 620 3.16 10.37 2.13
CA MET A 620 2.83 10.63 3.53
C MET A 620 3.00 12.11 3.88
N ILE A 621 2.09 12.66 4.65
CA ILE A 621 2.34 13.89 5.40
C ILE A 621 3.14 13.51 6.65
N GLN A 622 4.34 14.05 6.75
CA GLN A 622 5.28 13.79 7.83
C GLN A 622 5.10 14.81 8.94
N GLY A 623 5.34 14.38 10.17
CA GLY A 623 5.35 15.25 11.33
C GLY A 623 6.74 15.80 11.60
N ARG A 624 6.79 16.98 12.23
CA ARG A 624 8.00 17.48 12.82
C ARG A 624 8.03 17.01 14.27
N SER A 625 8.92 16.06 14.57
CA SER A 625 9.18 15.63 15.93
C SER A 625 10.10 16.61 16.63
N ASN A 626 9.90 16.84 17.92
CA ASN A 626 10.82 17.58 18.76
C ASN A 626 11.45 16.64 19.79
N PHE A 627 12.68 16.97 20.20
CA PHE A 627 13.46 16.15 21.11
C PHE A 627 13.96 16.95 22.30
N VAL A 628 13.95 16.31 23.45
CA VAL A 628 14.66 16.75 24.65
C VAL A 628 15.78 15.76 24.95
N TYR A 629 16.85 16.22 25.58
CA TYR A 629 18.08 15.45 25.83
C TYR A 629 18.25 15.22 27.32
N ARG A 630 17.95 13.99 27.75
CA ARG A 630 18.09 13.57 29.15
C ARG A 630 19.52 13.15 29.41
N ILE A 631 20.14 13.68 30.44
CA ILE A 631 21.47 13.23 30.92
C ILE A 631 21.31 11.82 31.51
N VAL A 632 22.16 10.89 31.04
CA VAL A 632 22.09 9.46 31.40
C VAL A 632 22.05 9.28 32.94
N ASN A 633 21.14 8.41 33.40
CA ASN A 633 20.90 8.10 34.81
C ASN A 633 20.45 9.29 35.70
N THR A 634 19.93 10.35 35.13
CA THR A 634 19.37 11.50 35.89
C THR A 634 17.95 11.85 35.40
N ASN A 635 17.30 12.79 36.05
CA ASN A 635 16.08 13.46 35.57
C ASN A 635 16.37 14.91 35.18
N THR A 636 17.59 15.17 34.73
CA THR A 636 18.03 16.47 34.20
C THR A 636 18.09 16.48 32.71
N PHE A 637 17.52 17.49 32.08
CA PHE A 637 17.42 17.69 30.64
C PHE A 637 18.26 18.87 30.19
N VAL A 638 19.11 18.69 29.21
CA VAL A 638 20.02 19.71 28.70
C VAL A 638 19.55 20.24 27.34
N SER A 639 19.60 21.55 27.15
CA SER A 639 19.24 22.21 25.90
C SER A 639 20.15 21.77 24.74
N LEU A 640 19.62 21.80 23.52
CA LEU A 640 20.24 21.32 22.29
C LEU A 640 21.69 21.80 22.09
N GLY A 641 21.96 23.09 22.27
CA GLY A 641 23.31 23.66 22.05
C GLY A 641 24.35 23.25 23.09
N LEU A 642 23.90 22.67 24.21
CA LEU A 642 24.78 22.23 25.31
C LEU A 642 24.89 20.71 25.42
N LYS A 643 24.12 19.93 24.63
CA LYS A 643 24.01 18.48 24.74
C LYS A 643 25.36 17.75 24.61
N ASP A 644 26.24 18.22 23.76
CA ASP A 644 27.52 17.56 23.47
C ASP A 644 28.53 17.64 24.65
N GLN A 645 28.18 18.38 25.70
CA GLN A 645 28.96 18.44 26.96
C GLN A 645 28.58 17.32 27.93
N TYR A 646 27.56 16.52 27.61
CA TYR A 646 27.01 15.49 28.48
C TYR A 646 26.75 14.21 27.70
N GLU A 647 26.76 13.08 28.38
CA GLU A 647 26.22 11.85 27.82
C GLU A 647 24.68 11.87 27.93
N THR A 648 23.98 11.91 26.80
CA THR A 648 22.54 12.14 26.76
C THR A 648 21.78 11.03 26.03
N THR A 649 20.52 10.85 26.44
CA THR A 649 19.52 10.08 25.67
C THR A 649 18.48 11.04 25.10
N GLU A 650 18.24 10.90 23.80
CA GLU A 650 17.22 11.67 23.09
C GLU A 650 15.82 11.09 23.37
N ILE A 651 14.86 11.96 23.70
CA ILE A 651 13.48 11.59 24.01
C ILE A 651 12.54 12.49 23.21
N HIS A 652 11.60 11.88 22.49
CA HIS A 652 10.52 12.61 21.82
C HIS A 652 9.64 13.33 22.82
N VAL A 653 9.26 14.55 22.47
CA VAL A 653 8.39 15.40 23.29
C VAL A 653 7.17 15.84 22.49
N ASP A 654 6.03 15.99 23.18
CA ASP A 654 4.78 16.41 22.56
C ASP A 654 4.95 17.78 21.88
N VAL A 655 4.66 17.83 20.57
CA VAL A 655 4.78 19.06 19.77
C VAL A 655 3.88 20.20 20.28
N ASN A 656 2.83 19.90 21.03
CA ASN A 656 1.90 20.90 21.57
C ASN A 656 2.49 21.71 22.74
N ILE A 657 3.57 21.22 23.38
CA ILE A 657 4.28 21.92 24.46
C ILE A 657 5.61 22.52 23.99
N VAL A 658 5.84 22.58 22.67
CA VAL A 658 7.01 23.21 22.04
C VAL A 658 6.55 24.32 21.10
N ARG A 659 7.12 25.52 21.22
CA ARG A 659 6.84 26.67 20.36
C ARG A 659 8.14 27.25 19.82
N ASN A 660 8.29 27.28 18.50
CA ASN A 660 9.52 27.77 17.82
C ASN A 660 10.79 27.12 18.42
N ASP A 661 10.75 25.81 18.58
CA ASP A 661 11.79 24.95 19.16
C ASP A 661 12.07 25.20 20.66
N ARG A 662 11.28 26.00 21.34
CA ARG A 662 11.36 26.28 22.76
C ARG A 662 10.37 25.44 23.53
N LEU A 663 10.88 24.69 24.52
CA LEU A 663 10.06 23.84 25.39
C LEU A 663 9.37 24.70 26.48
N ASP A 664 8.10 24.48 26.66
CA ASP A 664 7.40 24.88 27.89
C ASP A 664 7.76 23.89 29.02
N THR A 665 8.70 24.28 29.86
CA THR A 665 9.24 23.39 30.91
C THR A 665 8.23 23.02 31.97
N GLU A 666 7.26 23.90 32.27
CA GLU A 666 6.20 23.59 33.23
C GLU A 666 5.16 22.65 32.64
N ALA A 667 4.78 22.84 31.37
CA ALA A 667 3.95 21.92 30.68
C ALA A 667 4.62 20.54 30.52
N PHE A 668 5.95 20.49 30.33
CA PHE A 668 6.70 19.25 30.26
C PHE A 668 6.66 18.46 31.56
N LYS A 669 6.84 19.12 32.70
CA LYS A 669 6.72 18.48 34.03
C LYS A 669 5.31 17.93 34.27
N ALA A 670 4.29 18.62 33.79
CA ALA A 670 2.90 18.21 33.91
C ALA A 670 2.51 17.11 32.91
N TRP A 671 3.25 16.96 31.81
CA TRP A 671 2.93 16.04 30.72
C TRP A 671 3.00 14.57 31.13
N ARG A 672 4.03 14.20 31.93
CA ARG A 672 4.21 12.80 32.36
C ARG A 672 4.65 12.77 33.85
N PRO A 673 4.11 11.84 34.63
CA PRO A 673 4.50 11.69 36.04
C PRO A 673 6.01 11.51 36.25
N ASP A 674 6.70 10.82 35.31
CA ASP A 674 8.15 10.55 35.38
C ASP A 674 8.99 11.84 35.28
N PHE A 675 8.41 12.93 34.81
CA PHE A 675 9.08 14.21 34.57
C PHE A 675 8.65 15.32 35.55
N ALA A 676 7.82 14.97 36.53
CA ALA A 676 7.28 15.96 37.48
C ALA A 676 8.38 16.73 38.24
N ASP A 677 9.51 16.09 38.52
CA ASP A 677 10.69 16.62 39.18
C ASP A 677 11.87 16.92 38.22
N ALA A 678 11.59 17.05 36.92
CA ALA A 678 12.61 17.32 35.92
C ALA A 678 13.33 18.64 36.15
N GLU A 679 14.66 18.62 36.02
CA GLU A 679 15.54 19.81 36.07
C GLU A 679 16.03 20.13 34.66
N PHE A 680 16.31 21.42 34.40
CA PHE A 680 16.68 21.86 33.05
C PHE A 680 17.99 22.67 33.07
N ILE A 681 18.89 22.33 32.14
CA ILE A 681 20.07 23.13 31.83
C ILE A 681 19.72 23.95 30.58
N LEU A 682 19.50 25.25 30.82
CA LEU A 682 18.98 26.17 29.82
C LEU A 682 20.09 26.84 29.02
N GLU A 683 19.74 27.30 27.83
CA GLU A 683 20.54 28.11 26.92
C GLU A 683 19.92 29.51 26.85
N ASP A 684 20.64 30.52 27.27
CA ASP A 684 20.16 31.92 27.39
C ASP A 684 18.79 32.06 28.12
N GLY A 685 18.53 31.20 29.11
CA GLY A 685 17.31 31.22 29.91
C GLY A 685 16.14 30.45 29.28
N GLU A 686 16.33 29.78 28.17
CA GLU A 686 15.32 28.98 27.45
C GLU A 686 15.82 27.54 27.21
N TYR A 687 14.90 26.60 27.07
CA TYR A 687 15.22 25.25 26.67
C TYR A 687 14.95 25.09 25.19
N ILE A 688 15.99 24.84 24.39
CA ILE A 688 15.89 24.61 22.94
C ILE A 688 15.84 23.12 22.66
N CYS A 689 14.78 22.67 21.97
CA CYS A 689 14.60 21.29 21.54
C CYS A 689 15.36 21.02 20.22
N GLY A 690 15.81 19.78 20.05
CA GLY A 690 16.12 19.25 18.74
C GLY A 690 14.87 18.97 17.94
N TRP A 691 15.02 18.71 16.63
CA TRP A 691 13.91 18.35 15.76
C TRP A 691 14.33 17.47 14.58
N ALA A 692 13.40 16.67 14.09
CA ALA A 692 13.54 15.93 12.84
C ALA A 692 12.19 15.79 12.15
N ILE A 693 12.22 15.56 10.84
CA ILE A 693 11.03 15.21 10.07
C ILE A 693 10.90 13.70 10.07
N GLU A 694 9.79 13.22 10.59
CA GLU A 694 9.53 11.80 10.78
C GLU A 694 8.10 11.44 10.37
N LYS A 695 7.79 10.15 10.32
CA LYS A 695 6.40 9.68 10.15
C LYS A 695 5.53 10.29 11.28
N MET A 696 4.39 10.85 10.90
CA MET A 696 3.42 11.35 11.87
C MET A 696 2.76 10.19 12.61
N SER A 697 2.99 10.08 13.91
CA SER A 697 2.41 9.04 14.74
C SER A 697 2.32 9.45 16.22
N LYS A 698 1.42 8.81 16.95
CA LYS A 698 1.25 9.06 18.40
C LYS A 698 2.50 8.74 19.22
N SER A 699 3.22 7.68 18.83
CA SER A 699 4.46 7.28 19.53
C SER A 699 5.61 8.27 19.35
N MET A 700 5.56 9.09 18.32
CA MET A 700 6.51 10.16 18.04
C MET A 700 6.05 11.51 18.61
N PHE A 701 4.87 11.60 19.21
CA PHE A 701 4.28 12.80 19.79
C PHE A 701 4.26 14.02 18.83
N ASN A 702 4.16 13.76 17.54
CA ASN A 702 4.22 14.75 16.47
C ASN A 702 2.90 14.90 15.67
N VAL A 703 1.80 14.41 16.25
CA VAL A 703 0.48 14.42 15.61
C VAL A 703 -0.14 15.81 15.66
N VAL A 704 -0.64 16.27 14.50
CA VAL A 704 -1.49 17.47 14.39
C VAL A 704 -2.93 17.03 14.16
N ASN A 705 -3.85 17.53 15.00
CA ASN A 705 -5.27 17.19 14.92
C ASN A 705 -5.96 18.05 13.85
N PRO A 706 -6.66 17.45 12.87
CA PRO A 706 -7.39 18.19 11.83
C PRO A 706 -8.51 19.05 12.40
N ASP A 707 -9.12 18.69 13.54
CA ASP A 707 -10.16 19.50 14.18
C ASP A 707 -9.65 20.88 14.57
N MET A 708 -8.44 20.96 15.13
CA MET A 708 -7.84 22.25 15.49
C MET A 708 -7.66 23.15 14.26
N ILE A 709 -7.27 22.55 13.13
CA ILE A 709 -7.12 23.30 11.88
C ILE A 709 -8.48 23.76 11.35
N CYS A 710 -9.47 22.89 11.36
CA CYS A 710 -10.86 23.26 10.98
C CYS A 710 -11.44 24.35 11.88
N ASP A 711 -11.19 24.30 13.20
CA ASP A 711 -11.67 25.31 14.16
C ASP A 711 -11.06 26.69 13.90
N THR A 712 -9.78 26.71 13.52
CA THR A 712 -9.01 27.95 13.35
C THR A 712 -9.14 28.53 11.96
N TYR A 713 -9.12 27.71 10.92
CA TYR A 713 -9.02 28.12 9.53
C TYR A 713 -10.17 27.68 8.63
N GLY A 714 -10.94 26.67 9.04
CA GLY A 714 -12.01 26.04 8.26
C GLY A 714 -11.56 24.82 7.47
N ALA A 715 -12.54 23.97 7.13
CA ALA A 715 -12.33 22.73 6.39
C ALA A 715 -11.85 22.98 4.94
N ASP A 716 -12.40 23.96 4.25
CA ASP A 716 -11.96 24.32 2.89
C ASP A 716 -10.49 24.76 2.86
N THR A 717 -10.03 25.47 3.88
CA THR A 717 -8.63 25.86 4.02
C THR A 717 -7.74 24.64 4.24
N LEU A 718 -8.15 23.70 5.13
CA LEU A 718 -7.42 22.45 5.36
C LEU A 718 -7.29 21.65 4.05
N ARG A 719 -8.39 21.42 3.35
CA ARG A 719 -8.43 20.68 2.09
C ARG A 719 -7.47 21.26 1.06
N LEU A 720 -7.55 22.56 0.84
CA LEU A 720 -6.74 23.26 -0.15
C LEU A 720 -5.26 23.28 0.24
N TYR A 721 -4.96 23.42 1.53
CA TYR A 721 -3.59 23.45 2.02
C TYR A 721 -2.88 22.10 1.91
N GLU A 722 -3.54 21.00 2.26
CA GLU A 722 -2.95 19.66 2.15
C GLU A 722 -2.54 19.33 0.71
N ILE A 723 -3.39 19.69 -0.25
CA ILE A 723 -3.12 19.50 -1.68
C ILE A 723 -2.03 20.45 -2.19
N PHE A 724 -1.93 21.65 -1.62
CA PHE A 724 -0.95 22.67 -2.02
C PHE A 724 0.47 22.37 -1.53
N LEU A 725 0.64 21.58 -0.47
CA LEU A 725 1.96 21.27 0.12
C LEU A 725 2.96 20.66 -0.87
N GLY A 726 2.51 20.01 -1.93
CA GLY A 726 3.38 19.42 -2.95
C GLY A 726 2.67 18.35 -3.80
N PRO A 727 3.40 17.70 -4.71
CA PRO A 727 2.86 16.62 -5.54
C PRO A 727 2.22 15.52 -4.69
N LEU A 728 1.09 14.97 -5.15
CA LEU A 728 0.31 13.99 -4.39
C LEU A 728 1.13 12.77 -3.97
N GLU A 729 1.95 12.25 -4.86
CA GLU A 729 2.71 11.00 -4.66
C GLU A 729 3.96 11.16 -3.76
N GLN A 730 4.36 12.40 -3.49
CA GLN A 730 5.55 12.68 -2.68
C GLN A 730 5.21 12.87 -1.21
N SER A 731 6.05 12.30 -0.35
CA SER A 731 6.00 12.61 1.08
C SER A 731 6.46 14.03 1.35
N LYS A 732 5.82 14.71 2.28
CA LYS A 732 6.03 16.15 2.56
C LYS A 732 5.80 16.44 4.04
N PRO A 733 6.60 17.36 4.62
CA PRO A 733 6.42 17.74 6.01
C PRO A 733 5.20 18.67 6.16
N TRP A 734 4.48 18.51 7.26
CA TRP A 734 3.46 19.44 7.70
C TRP A 734 4.10 20.69 8.30
N ASP A 735 3.68 21.85 7.83
CA ASP A 735 4.05 23.16 8.42
C ASP A 735 2.80 24.02 8.57
N THR A 736 2.32 24.21 9.79
CA THR A 736 1.12 25.02 10.07
C THR A 736 1.28 26.49 9.67
N LYS A 737 2.50 27.02 9.57
CA LYS A 737 2.73 28.43 9.21
C LYS A 737 2.33 28.77 7.77
N GLY A 738 2.37 27.78 6.86
CA GLY A 738 2.02 27.99 5.44
C GLY A 738 0.52 28.15 5.20
N ILE A 739 -0.33 27.72 6.13
CA ILE A 739 -1.79 27.68 5.95
C ILE A 739 -2.44 29.07 5.84
N ASP A 740 -1.83 30.09 6.44
CA ASP A 740 -2.32 31.47 6.37
C ASP A 740 -2.43 32.02 4.94
N GLY A 741 -1.53 31.60 4.07
CA GLY A 741 -1.54 31.98 2.65
C GLY A 741 -2.79 31.49 1.94
N VAL A 742 -3.16 30.24 2.19
CA VAL A 742 -4.36 29.60 1.63
C VAL A 742 -5.63 30.23 2.21
N ASN A 743 -5.67 30.47 3.51
CA ASN A 743 -6.83 31.15 4.13
C ASN A 743 -7.04 32.55 3.56
N ARG A 744 -5.97 33.34 3.36
CA ARG A 744 -6.06 34.65 2.71
C ARG A 744 -6.54 34.56 1.27
N PHE A 745 -6.16 33.52 0.53
CA PHE A 745 -6.68 33.25 -0.81
C PHE A 745 -8.19 33.08 -0.81
N LEU A 746 -8.76 32.24 0.07
CA LEU A 746 -10.21 32.04 0.16
C LEU A 746 -10.95 33.33 0.53
N ARG A 747 -10.40 34.12 1.44
CA ARG A 747 -10.95 35.45 1.77
C ARG A 747 -10.90 36.40 0.58
N LYS A 748 -9.90 36.26 -0.28
CA LYS A 748 -9.79 37.05 -1.51
C LYS A 748 -10.86 36.65 -2.53
N VAL A 749 -11.10 35.33 -2.70
CA VAL A 749 -12.21 34.83 -3.52
C VAL A 749 -13.54 35.37 -3.01
N TRP A 750 -13.81 35.30 -1.71
CA TRP A 750 -15.02 35.84 -1.11
C TRP A 750 -15.24 37.32 -1.45
N ARG A 751 -14.19 38.16 -1.40
CA ARG A 751 -14.25 39.58 -1.69
C ARG A 751 -14.53 39.92 -3.15
N MET A 752 -14.42 38.98 -4.09
CA MET A 752 -14.85 39.17 -5.48
C MET A 752 -16.38 39.14 -5.59
N PHE A 753 -17.09 38.58 -4.62
CA PHE A 753 -18.55 38.48 -4.59
C PHE A 753 -19.20 39.46 -3.61
N TYR A 754 -18.50 39.81 -2.54
CA TYR A 754 -19.00 40.65 -1.47
C TYR A 754 -18.03 41.75 -1.09
N ASP A 755 -18.56 42.95 -0.89
CA ASP A 755 -17.86 44.05 -0.24
C ASP A 755 -18.53 44.43 1.09
N ARG A 756 -18.27 45.61 1.62
CA ARG A 756 -18.87 46.10 2.89
C ARG A 756 -20.36 46.36 2.78
N ASP A 757 -20.79 46.68 1.56
CA ASP A 757 -22.17 47.09 1.27
C ASP A 757 -23.07 45.91 0.83
N GLY A 758 -22.44 44.74 0.55
CA GLY A 758 -23.18 43.51 0.24
C GLY A 758 -22.68 42.77 -0.97
N PHE A 759 -23.58 42.12 -1.69
CA PHE A 759 -23.30 41.35 -2.90
C PHE A 759 -23.05 42.30 -4.10
N ILE A 760 -21.92 42.10 -4.78
CA ILE A 760 -21.43 43.06 -5.81
C ILE A 760 -21.36 42.47 -7.23
N VAL A 761 -21.78 41.23 -7.43
CA VAL A 761 -21.70 40.59 -8.76
C VAL A 761 -22.65 41.26 -9.75
N THR A 762 -22.19 41.51 -10.95
CA THR A 762 -22.94 42.15 -12.03
C THR A 762 -23.11 41.22 -13.23
N ASP A 763 -24.13 41.51 -14.05
CA ASP A 763 -24.40 40.81 -15.31
C ASP A 763 -23.76 41.48 -16.54
N GLU A 764 -22.79 42.38 -16.30
CA GLU A 764 -22.01 42.98 -17.37
C GLU A 764 -21.20 41.92 -18.13
N LYS A 765 -20.91 42.19 -19.41
CA LYS A 765 -20.11 41.32 -20.25
C LYS A 765 -18.65 41.35 -19.83
N ALA A 766 -18.03 40.15 -19.86
CA ALA A 766 -16.61 39.99 -19.57
C ALA A 766 -15.74 40.67 -20.64
N THR A 767 -14.61 41.19 -20.22
CA THR A 767 -13.60 41.72 -21.15
C THR A 767 -12.77 40.56 -21.74
N PRO A 768 -12.08 40.77 -22.87
CA PRO A 768 -11.18 39.77 -23.44
C PRO A 768 -10.10 39.30 -22.47
N GLU A 769 -9.55 40.20 -21.63
CA GLU A 769 -8.52 39.90 -20.62
C GLU A 769 -9.10 39.00 -19.52
N GLU A 770 -10.32 39.26 -19.06
CA GLU A 770 -11.02 38.44 -18.07
C GLU A 770 -11.33 37.03 -18.60
N LEU A 771 -11.82 36.95 -19.85
CA LEU A 771 -12.07 35.66 -20.52
C LEU A 771 -10.78 34.87 -20.73
N LYS A 772 -9.67 35.55 -21.08
CA LYS A 772 -8.36 34.91 -21.20
C LYS A 772 -7.90 34.30 -19.89
N ALA A 773 -7.96 35.04 -18.78
CA ALA A 773 -7.61 34.54 -17.45
C ALA A 773 -8.45 33.32 -17.06
N LEU A 774 -9.77 33.40 -17.27
CA LEU A 774 -10.68 32.27 -16.97
C LEU A 774 -10.37 31.04 -17.81
N HIS A 775 -10.23 31.16 -19.14
CA HIS A 775 -10.05 30.00 -20.01
C HIS A 775 -8.66 29.37 -19.89
N LYS A 776 -7.62 30.13 -19.60
CA LYS A 776 -6.32 29.60 -19.17
C LYS A 776 -6.46 28.75 -17.91
N LEU A 777 -7.25 29.22 -16.92
CA LEU A 777 -7.53 28.48 -15.69
C LEU A 777 -8.32 27.20 -15.95
N ILE A 778 -9.40 27.26 -16.77
CA ILE A 778 -10.22 26.07 -17.10
C ILE A 778 -9.33 24.96 -17.68
N GLY A 779 -8.54 25.27 -18.71
CA GLY A 779 -7.66 24.29 -19.33
C GLY A 779 -6.61 23.71 -18.38
N LYS A 780 -6.01 24.58 -17.54
CA LYS A 780 -5.01 24.16 -16.56
C LYS A 780 -5.60 23.30 -15.45
N VAL A 781 -6.73 23.66 -14.87
CA VAL A 781 -7.38 22.92 -13.80
C VAL A 781 -7.85 21.56 -14.29
N GLN A 782 -8.46 21.50 -15.49
CA GLN A 782 -8.87 20.23 -16.07
C GLN A 782 -7.66 19.29 -16.24
N ALA A 783 -6.59 19.75 -16.88
CA ALA A 783 -5.40 18.94 -17.09
C ALA A 783 -4.74 18.50 -15.78
N ASP A 784 -4.68 19.38 -14.78
CA ASP A 784 -4.09 19.10 -13.48
C ASP A 784 -4.90 18.10 -12.65
N ILE A 785 -6.23 18.16 -12.69
CA ILE A 785 -7.09 17.16 -12.01
C ILE A 785 -6.89 15.79 -12.67
N GLU A 786 -6.94 15.71 -14.00
CA GLU A 786 -6.80 14.47 -14.74
C GLU A 786 -5.42 13.81 -14.59
N SER A 787 -4.38 14.59 -14.33
CA SER A 787 -3.01 14.12 -14.06
C SER A 787 -2.66 14.03 -12.58
N PHE A 788 -3.59 14.27 -11.67
CA PHE A 788 -3.36 14.32 -10.20
C PHE A 788 -2.32 15.36 -9.75
N SER A 789 -2.10 16.39 -10.57
CA SER A 789 -1.21 17.52 -10.26
C SER A 789 -1.95 18.63 -9.49
N PHE A 790 -2.60 18.28 -8.40
CA PHE A 790 -3.50 19.19 -7.67
C PHE A 790 -2.79 20.43 -7.11
N ASN A 791 -1.54 20.31 -6.70
CA ASN A 791 -0.76 21.41 -6.17
C ASN A 791 -0.54 22.53 -7.22
N THR A 792 -0.37 22.17 -8.48
CA THR A 792 -0.26 23.15 -9.58
C THR A 792 -1.61 23.76 -9.94
N ALA A 793 -2.71 23.01 -9.80
CA ALA A 793 -4.07 23.57 -9.91
C ALA A 793 -4.32 24.67 -8.86
N VAL A 794 -3.93 24.45 -7.60
CA VAL A 794 -4.05 25.45 -6.54
C VAL A 794 -3.26 26.71 -6.87
N SER A 795 -2.03 26.56 -7.36
CA SER A 795 -1.22 27.69 -7.83
C SER A 795 -1.90 28.45 -8.98
N ALA A 796 -2.50 27.71 -9.92
CA ALA A 796 -3.24 28.31 -11.05
C ALA A 796 -4.45 29.11 -10.58
N PHE A 797 -5.20 28.61 -9.59
CA PHE A 797 -6.28 29.38 -8.95
C PHE A 797 -5.79 30.67 -8.33
N MET A 798 -4.68 30.62 -7.59
CA MET A 798 -4.11 31.84 -6.97
C MET A 798 -3.69 32.87 -8.01
N ILE A 799 -3.07 32.45 -9.11
CA ILE A 799 -2.65 33.31 -10.20
C ILE A 799 -3.88 33.96 -10.86
N ALA A 800 -4.88 33.16 -11.26
CA ALA A 800 -6.07 33.64 -11.93
C ALA A 800 -6.89 34.60 -11.06
N VAL A 801 -7.07 34.32 -9.78
CA VAL A 801 -7.77 35.16 -8.83
C VAL A 801 -7.03 36.48 -8.60
N ASN A 802 -5.69 36.46 -8.57
CA ASN A 802 -4.90 37.71 -8.51
C ASN A 802 -5.11 38.55 -9.76
N GLU A 803 -5.02 37.95 -10.95
CA GLU A 803 -5.22 38.63 -12.22
C GLU A 803 -6.63 39.23 -12.35
N LEU A 804 -7.67 38.47 -12.05
CA LEU A 804 -9.05 38.93 -12.07
C LEU A 804 -9.34 40.03 -11.03
N ASN A 805 -8.67 39.98 -9.89
CA ASN A 805 -8.76 41.01 -8.87
C ASN A 805 -8.09 42.33 -9.31
N ASP A 806 -6.96 42.25 -9.97
CA ASP A 806 -6.27 43.42 -10.53
C ASP A 806 -7.12 44.09 -11.64
N LEU A 807 -7.84 43.27 -12.40
CA LEU A 807 -8.84 43.70 -13.38
C LEU A 807 -10.15 44.22 -12.73
N LYS A 808 -10.28 44.09 -11.38
CA LYS A 808 -11.50 44.40 -10.63
C LYS A 808 -12.75 43.68 -11.16
N CYS A 809 -12.58 42.42 -11.57
CA CYS A 809 -13.64 41.60 -12.13
C CYS A 809 -14.64 41.25 -11.06
N ASN A 810 -15.92 41.61 -11.30
CA ASN A 810 -17.08 41.19 -10.49
C ASN A 810 -18.22 40.65 -11.37
N LYS A 811 -17.90 40.12 -12.55
CA LYS A 811 -18.88 39.72 -13.55
C LYS A 811 -19.28 38.26 -13.39
N ARG A 812 -20.58 38.01 -13.41
CA ARG A 812 -21.16 36.67 -13.32
C ARG A 812 -20.56 35.72 -14.36
N GLU A 813 -20.39 36.19 -15.60
CA GLU A 813 -19.87 35.39 -16.71
C GLU A 813 -18.48 34.77 -16.40
N ILE A 814 -17.70 35.40 -15.50
CA ILE A 814 -16.38 34.93 -15.06
C ILE A 814 -16.47 34.21 -13.71
N LEU A 815 -17.20 34.79 -12.76
CA LEU A 815 -17.21 34.31 -11.37
C LEU A 815 -18.00 32.99 -11.19
N GLU A 816 -19.05 32.78 -11.98
CA GLU A 816 -19.82 31.55 -11.93
C GLU A 816 -19.01 30.33 -12.39
N PRO A 817 -18.34 30.33 -13.55
CA PRO A 817 -17.40 29.27 -13.91
C PRO A 817 -16.24 29.10 -12.92
N LEU A 818 -15.72 30.19 -12.38
CA LEU A 818 -14.62 30.14 -11.40
C LEU A 818 -14.99 29.32 -10.17
N ILE A 819 -16.18 29.51 -9.59
CA ILE A 819 -16.59 28.74 -8.41
C ILE A 819 -16.92 27.28 -8.74
N ILE A 820 -17.38 26.98 -9.95
CA ILE A 820 -17.54 25.58 -10.39
C ILE A 820 -16.18 24.89 -10.44
N LEU A 821 -15.14 25.56 -10.93
CA LEU A 821 -13.78 25.04 -10.93
C LEU A 821 -13.24 24.81 -9.51
N LEU A 822 -13.57 25.72 -8.57
CA LEU A 822 -13.16 25.63 -7.16
C LEU A 822 -13.93 24.57 -6.36
N ALA A 823 -15.16 24.26 -6.77
CA ALA A 823 -16.04 23.37 -6.01
C ALA A 823 -15.42 22.03 -5.63
N PRO A 824 -14.66 21.31 -6.47
CA PRO A 824 -13.97 20.09 -6.08
C PRO A 824 -12.97 20.28 -4.93
N PHE A 825 -12.29 21.42 -4.89
CA PHE A 825 -11.24 21.72 -3.91
C PHE A 825 -11.79 22.31 -2.61
N THR A 826 -12.74 23.24 -2.72
CA THR A 826 -13.31 24.01 -1.63
C THR A 826 -14.84 24.02 -1.70
N PRO A 827 -15.48 22.86 -1.41
CA PRO A 827 -16.89 22.68 -1.69
C PRO A 827 -17.83 23.57 -0.89
N HIS A 828 -17.48 23.94 0.34
CA HIS A 828 -18.38 24.71 1.20
C HIS A 828 -18.51 26.16 0.73
N ILE A 829 -17.40 26.85 0.51
CA ILE A 829 -17.44 28.22 -0.03
C ILE A 829 -18.05 28.25 -1.43
N ALA A 830 -17.78 27.24 -2.24
CA ALA A 830 -18.35 27.15 -3.59
C ALA A 830 -19.87 27.02 -3.58
N GLU A 831 -20.43 26.18 -2.72
CA GLU A 831 -21.88 26.05 -2.54
C GLU A 831 -22.52 27.36 -2.08
N GLU A 832 -21.92 28.05 -1.11
CA GLU A 832 -22.43 29.33 -0.61
C GLU A 832 -22.46 30.41 -1.68
N LEU A 833 -21.40 30.54 -2.44
CA LEU A 833 -21.32 31.51 -3.52
C LEU A 833 -22.22 31.14 -4.71
N TRP A 834 -22.41 29.87 -4.99
CA TRP A 834 -23.34 29.36 -5.98
C TRP A 834 -24.78 29.71 -5.63
N GLN A 835 -25.17 29.53 -4.37
CA GLN A 835 -26.48 29.94 -3.89
C GLN A 835 -26.64 31.48 -3.96
N ALA A 836 -25.62 32.24 -3.60
CA ALA A 836 -25.64 33.71 -3.68
C ALA A 836 -25.84 34.23 -5.11
N LEU A 837 -25.36 33.46 -6.13
CA LEU A 837 -25.64 33.76 -7.54
C LEU A 837 -27.08 33.46 -7.98
N GLY A 838 -27.92 32.92 -7.10
CA GLY A 838 -29.35 32.68 -7.33
C GLY A 838 -29.74 31.25 -7.69
N HIS A 839 -28.78 30.32 -7.68
CA HIS A 839 -29.05 28.90 -7.94
C HIS A 839 -29.75 28.24 -6.74
N GLN A 840 -30.72 27.38 -7.02
CA GLN A 840 -31.54 26.71 -6.00
C GLN A 840 -31.01 25.31 -5.66
N GLU A 841 -30.33 24.67 -6.64
CA GLU A 841 -29.75 23.32 -6.48
C GLU A 841 -28.29 23.41 -6.08
N SER A 842 -27.77 22.32 -5.52
CA SER A 842 -26.35 22.22 -5.19
C SER A 842 -25.44 22.39 -6.43
N ILE A 843 -24.31 23.02 -6.26
CA ILE A 843 -23.25 23.13 -7.27
C ILE A 843 -22.76 21.75 -7.76
N THR A 844 -22.99 20.70 -6.99
CA THR A 844 -22.69 19.32 -7.35
C THR A 844 -23.33 18.90 -8.69
N TYR A 845 -24.48 19.49 -9.03
CA TYR A 845 -25.22 19.19 -10.27
C TYR A 845 -24.89 20.16 -11.42
N ALA A 846 -23.96 21.08 -11.22
CA ALA A 846 -23.50 21.96 -12.29
C ALA A 846 -22.68 21.19 -13.34
N SER A 847 -22.48 21.80 -14.50
CA SER A 847 -21.60 21.27 -15.53
C SER A 847 -20.22 21.92 -15.46
N PHE A 848 -19.17 21.12 -15.59
CA PHE A 848 -17.80 21.63 -15.65
C PHE A 848 -17.66 22.62 -16.83
N PRO A 849 -17.02 23.80 -16.62
CA PRO A 849 -16.92 24.82 -17.66
C PRO A 849 -16.15 24.33 -18.89
N GLU A 850 -16.64 24.67 -20.06
CA GLU A 850 -16.00 24.31 -21.32
C GLU A 850 -14.79 25.20 -21.60
N TYR A 851 -13.66 24.57 -21.95
CA TYR A 851 -12.44 25.26 -22.37
C TYR A 851 -12.55 25.71 -23.83
N VAL A 852 -12.38 27.01 -24.08
CA VAL A 852 -12.38 27.60 -25.41
C VAL A 852 -11.00 28.21 -25.71
N GLU A 853 -10.21 27.52 -26.52
CA GLU A 853 -8.84 27.89 -26.86
C GLU A 853 -8.72 29.30 -27.46
N ALA A 854 -9.72 29.72 -28.26
CA ALA A 854 -9.74 31.03 -28.89
C ALA A 854 -9.57 32.20 -27.92
N TYR A 855 -10.05 32.08 -26.69
CA TYR A 855 -9.87 33.13 -25.66
C TYR A 855 -8.45 33.16 -25.06
N THR A 856 -7.66 32.10 -25.23
CA THR A 856 -6.30 32.01 -24.65
C THR A 856 -5.20 32.43 -25.62
N ILE A 857 -5.54 32.70 -26.88
CA ILE A 857 -4.58 33.09 -27.90
C ILE A 857 -3.97 34.46 -27.54
N GLU A 858 -2.66 34.49 -27.42
CA GLU A 858 -1.93 35.71 -27.18
C GLU A 858 -1.77 36.48 -28.52
N ASN A 859 -2.58 37.52 -28.69
CA ASN A 859 -2.46 38.42 -29.83
C ASN A 859 -1.38 39.51 -29.62
N THR A 860 -0.84 39.60 -28.41
CA THR A 860 0.20 40.59 -28.04
C THR A 860 1.39 39.89 -27.37
N CYS A 861 2.56 40.46 -27.52
CA CYS A 861 3.77 40.08 -26.78
C CYS A 861 4.41 41.31 -26.13
N THR A 862 4.97 41.07 -24.94
CA THR A 862 5.66 42.14 -24.18
C THR A 862 7.09 42.28 -24.66
N TYR A 863 7.40 43.44 -25.24
CA TYR A 863 8.77 43.82 -25.57
C TYR A 863 9.43 44.56 -24.42
N ALA A 864 10.60 44.09 -23.98
CA ALA A 864 11.44 44.84 -23.08
C ALA A 864 12.17 45.94 -23.89
N VAL A 865 11.91 47.23 -23.61
CA VAL A 865 12.58 48.35 -24.29
C VAL A 865 13.81 48.77 -23.50
N SER A 866 14.96 48.58 -24.15
CA SER A 866 16.28 48.87 -23.59
C SER A 866 16.95 50.05 -24.29
N PHE A 867 17.72 50.82 -23.53
CA PHE A 867 18.57 51.90 -24.05
C PHE A 867 20.02 51.57 -23.73
N ASN A 868 20.82 51.45 -24.79
CA ASN A 868 22.24 51.07 -24.71
C ASN A 868 22.44 49.80 -23.86
N GLY A 869 21.53 48.79 -24.06
CA GLY A 869 21.57 47.49 -23.38
C GLY A 869 20.95 47.45 -21.97
N LYS A 870 20.42 48.56 -21.44
CA LYS A 870 19.77 48.62 -20.14
C LYS A 870 18.25 48.78 -20.30
N THR A 871 17.47 47.80 -19.87
CA THR A 871 16.01 47.82 -19.93
C THR A 871 15.45 48.97 -19.07
N ARG A 872 14.49 49.71 -19.61
CA ARG A 872 13.88 50.88 -18.98
C ARG A 872 12.38 50.75 -18.76
N PHE A 873 11.68 50.15 -19.72
CA PHE A 873 10.24 49.88 -19.61
C PHE A 873 9.86 48.71 -20.51
N THR A 874 8.62 48.28 -20.41
CA THR A 874 8.02 47.26 -21.28
C THR A 874 6.86 47.87 -22.06
N VAL A 875 6.57 47.31 -23.24
CA VAL A 875 5.41 47.67 -24.07
C VAL A 875 4.80 46.41 -24.68
N ASP A 876 3.48 46.32 -24.64
CA ASP A 876 2.74 45.21 -25.24
C ASP A 876 2.37 45.61 -26.68
N LEU A 877 2.80 44.80 -27.63
CA LEU A 877 2.55 45.03 -29.07
C LEU A 877 1.96 43.76 -29.70
N PRO A 878 1.13 43.89 -30.75
CA PRO A 878 0.61 42.74 -31.48
C PRO A 878 1.71 41.79 -31.96
N LEU A 879 1.47 40.48 -31.81
CA LEU A 879 2.41 39.41 -32.18
C LEU A 879 2.74 39.40 -33.69
N ASP A 880 1.79 39.82 -34.53
CA ASP A 880 1.89 39.90 -35.97
C ASP A 880 2.53 41.22 -36.48
N MET A 881 2.91 42.13 -35.56
CA MET A 881 3.51 43.40 -35.91
C MET A 881 4.91 43.21 -36.55
N SER A 882 5.13 43.80 -37.68
CA SER A 882 6.43 43.72 -38.36
C SER A 882 7.54 44.39 -37.55
N ARG A 883 8.79 44.04 -37.82
CA ARG A 883 9.94 44.67 -37.10
C ARG A 883 9.99 46.16 -37.33
N GLU A 884 9.64 46.59 -38.53
CA GLU A 884 9.57 47.99 -38.95
C GLU A 884 8.48 48.74 -38.18
N ASP A 885 7.31 48.11 -38.04
CA ASP A 885 6.20 48.72 -37.31
C ASP A 885 6.48 48.74 -35.78
N VAL A 886 7.12 47.74 -35.22
CA VAL A 886 7.59 47.73 -33.81
C VAL A 886 8.59 48.85 -33.60
N ASP A 887 9.58 49.02 -34.50
CA ASP A 887 10.56 50.14 -34.43
C ASP A 887 9.85 51.51 -34.49
N ALA A 888 8.95 51.69 -35.46
CA ALA A 888 8.19 52.91 -35.62
C ALA A 888 7.34 53.24 -34.38
N HIS A 889 6.62 52.22 -33.87
CA HIS A 889 5.77 52.35 -32.68
C HIS A 889 6.59 52.77 -31.45
N VAL A 890 7.65 52.01 -31.17
CA VAL A 890 8.50 52.26 -29.99
C VAL A 890 9.18 53.61 -30.05
N ARG A 891 9.61 54.10 -31.23
CA ARG A 891 10.13 55.44 -31.42
C ARG A 891 9.11 56.54 -31.11
N GLY A 892 7.83 56.29 -31.38
CA GLY A 892 6.73 57.23 -31.17
C GLY A 892 6.27 57.34 -29.71
N LEU A 893 6.69 56.46 -28.83
CA LEU A 893 6.26 56.47 -27.44
C LEU A 893 6.85 57.65 -26.65
N GLU A 894 6.04 58.32 -25.83
CA GLU A 894 6.46 59.38 -24.92
C GLU A 894 7.59 58.92 -23.98
N GLN A 895 7.50 57.69 -23.50
CA GLN A 895 8.53 57.07 -22.67
C GLN A 895 9.88 56.99 -23.38
N THR A 896 9.91 56.69 -24.69
CA THR A 896 11.13 56.64 -25.49
C THR A 896 11.76 58.01 -25.57
N SER A 897 10.98 59.07 -25.86
CA SER A 897 11.46 60.47 -25.90
C SER A 897 12.11 60.89 -24.59
N LYS A 898 11.56 60.44 -23.45
CA LYS A 898 12.10 60.69 -22.10
C LYS A 898 13.50 60.15 -21.89
N TYR A 899 13.76 58.93 -22.42
CA TYR A 899 15.05 58.26 -22.27
C TYR A 899 16.08 58.67 -23.38
N VAL A 900 15.62 59.20 -24.49
CA VAL A 900 16.52 59.78 -25.51
C VAL A 900 17.06 61.08 -25.05
N ALA A 901 16.29 61.89 -24.29
CA ALA A 901 16.75 63.10 -23.54
C ALA A 901 17.66 64.01 -24.30
N GLY A 902 17.37 64.30 -25.59
CA GLY A 902 18.17 65.22 -26.44
C GLY A 902 19.34 64.56 -27.19
N GLY A 903 19.60 63.30 -27.01
CA GLY A 903 20.53 62.50 -27.82
C GLY A 903 19.90 62.07 -29.16
N ASN A 904 20.71 61.48 -30.05
CA ASN A 904 20.22 60.95 -31.33
C ASN A 904 20.13 59.42 -31.29
N ILE A 905 19.02 58.92 -31.77
CA ILE A 905 18.87 57.47 -31.97
C ILE A 905 19.73 57.05 -33.18
N VAL A 906 20.79 56.31 -32.91
CA VAL A 906 21.71 55.79 -33.91
C VAL A 906 21.17 54.55 -34.58
N LYS A 907 20.57 53.61 -33.79
CA LYS A 907 20.08 52.38 -34.29
C LYS A 907 19.03 51.81 -33.31
N VAL A 908 18.02 51.12 -33.83
CA VAL A 908 17.08 50.28 -33.05
C VAL A 908 17.23 48.84 -33.49
N ILE A 909 17.38 47.97 -32.54
CA ILE A 909 17.52 46.54 -32.75
C ILE A 909 16.27 45.86 -32.18
N VAL A 910 15.44 45.34 -33.07
CA VAL A 910 14.23 44.62 -32.69
C VAL A 910 14.47 43.09 -32.75
N VAL A 911 14.35 42.42 -31.63
CA VAL A 911 14.28 40.97 -31.56
C VAL A 911 12.80 40.59 -31.38
N PRO A 912 12.15 40.02 -32.40
CA PRO A 912 10.72 39.76 -32.37
C PRO A 912 10.29 38.98 -31.12
N GLY A 913 9.24 39.44 -30.48
CA GLY A 913 8.66 38.81 -29.29
C GLY A 913 9.48 38.89 -28.01
N LYS A 914 10.60 39.68 -27.98
CA LYS A 914 11.50 39.70 -26.83
C LYS A 914 11.95 41.06 -26.39
N ILE A 915 12.68 41.77 -27.24
CA ILE A 915 13.35 42.99 -26.81
C ILE A 915 13.49 43.99 -27.97
N VAL A 916 13.39 45.28 -27.65
CA VAL A 916 13.79 46.37 -28.51
C VAL A 916 14.95 47.13 -27.83
N ASN A 917 16.11 47.15 -28.45
CA ASN A 917 17.26 47.89 -27.91
C ASN A 917 17.53 49.11 -28.76
N ILE A 918 17.39 50.27 -28.14
CA ILE A 918 17.62 51.60 -28.75
C ILE A 918 19.03 52.04 -28.39
N VAL A 919 19.85 52.26 -29.42
CA VAL A 919 21.20 52.82 -29.27
C VAL A 919 21.11 54.32 -29.44
N VAL A 920 21.42 55.03 -28.37
CA VAL A 920 21.40 56.49 -28.29
C VAL A 920 22.83 57.01 -28.13
N LYS A 921 23.17 58.04 -28.92
CA LYS A 921 24.44 58.80 -28.81
C LYS A 921 24.17 60.22 -28.46
#